data_74a7d9b3f0b06952b98fc4ff2f4eeaef
#
_entry.id   74a7d9b3f0b06952b98fc4ff2f4eeaef
#
_cell.length_a   1.000
_cell.length_b   1.000
_cell.length_c   1.000
_cell.angle_alpha   90.00
_cell.angle_beta   90.00
_cell.angle_gamma   90.00
#
_symmetry.space_group_name_H-M   'P 1'
#
loop_
_entity.id
_entity.type
_entity.pdbx_description
1 polymer ?
#
loop_
_entity_poly.entity_id
_entity_poly.type
_entity_poly.pdbx_seq_one_letter_code
_entity_poly.pdbx_strand_id
1 'polypeptide(L)'
;MSASAAVAPATVPAAGPDGQPLTGLDPAWSRVVRAGGHGWHLLDTGERLAATGAPVAGTILCVHGNPTWSYLWRRIAAESLARAERDPSRPAWRVVAVDQLDMGFSERTGEARTLPMRLDDLQALTDELGLSGSGVTAPVVTLGHDWGGVISLGWALRNRDVLAGVMALNTAVHQEEGVPIPWPLRLALATGVHDAATRGTPGFLATTLALAHPPLDPAVRRAFAAPYRGADRRAGIRGFVADIPVGPAHPSHATLTSIAEGLRDLDLPALFVWGPRDPIFSDVYLSDLLERLPHADVHRVEGAGHLVAEDHDYASAALDWLADRVAPGSSPASAPAAVASPPVRLLGALLEELRDSDAPVLVEMAPRGGGGGGPRTVSWRLLSRRVREIASGLHARGLRAGDRVSLLVPPGADLTALLYACLRIGAVVVVADAGLGVKGLGRAVAGSRPDMVVGIPAGLALARALGWPGERISVTTLAPPVARALGVAASLPQIARDGRAQVLPPEPAADDDAAILFTSGSTGPAKGVVYTNRQLAALRDTLGSRFDVGVGTGLVAGFAPFALLGPALGATSVTPDMDVTRPRDLTASALAAAASAADATVVFASPAALANVVATADALSAADREALGRVRSLLSAGAPLSEALLARAAALVPAAEVHTPYGMTEGLLLTDVTLEGIRAAALRGDAGVCVGEPVDPVAIRISPLDADGAATGALTDEPGITGEIVASAPHLHERYDRLHVTDRAARRDSADGIRRHRTGDVGHLDATGALWVEGRLPHVITTADGVLTPVGPEQRAETAPGVGRAAAVGVGPAGVQQLVLVVESAQAARRVGLADPDLAAAVRAAVGIPVAAVIVVPVLPTDVRHNSKVDRARLGRWAAGILAGGRVRAP
;
A
#
# COMPACT_ATOMS: atom_id res chain seq x y z
N MET A 1 35.37 -33.88 17.87
CA MET A 1 34.42 -33.48 16.81
C MET A 1 34.74 -34.34 15.60
N SER A 2 33.89 -35.31 15.22
CA SER A 2 34.07 -36.11 14.02
C SER A 2 33.90 -35.19 12.80
N ALA A 3 34.92 -35.08 11.95
CA ALA A 3 34.83 -34.41 10.68
C ALA A 3 33.70 -35.04 9.88
N SER A 4 32.82 -34.22 9.33
CA SER A 4 31.76 -34.68 8.41
C SER A 4 32.46 -35.26 7.19
N ALA A 5 31.98 -36.41 6.66
CA ALA A 5 32.57 -36.98 5.45
C ALA A 5 32.32 -36.04 4.25
N ALA A 6 33.37 -35.82 3.46
CA ALA A 6 33.24 -35.08 2.19
C ALA A 6 32.28 -35.81 1.25
N VAL A 7 31.36 -35.07 0.64
CA VAL A 7 30.39 -35.61 -0.31
C VAL A 7 30.54 -34.87 -1.65
N ALA A 8 30.75 -35.63 -2.71
CA ALA A 8 30.91 -35.08 -4.05
C ALA A 8 29.66 -34.28 -4.52
N PRO A 9 29.84 -33.24 -5.36
CA PRO A 9 28.74 -32.51 -6.00
C PRO A 9 27.97 -33.41 -6.96
N ALA A 10 26.72 -33.07 -7.19
CA ALA A 10 25.86 -33.78 -8.13
C ALA A 10 24.96 -32.81 -8.91
N THR A 11 24.51 -33.20 -10.07
CA THR A 11 23.42 -32.54 -10.77
C THR A 11 22.07 -32.89 -10.12
N VAL A 12 21.08 -32.06 -10.36
CA VAL A 12 19.71 -32.35 -9.92
C VAL A 12 19.24 -33.66 -10.57
N PRO A 13 18.70 -34.62 -9.83
CA PRO A 13 18.19 -35.85 -10.42
C PRO A 13 16.98 -35.56 -11.33
N ALA A 14 16.90 -36.26 -12.48
CA ALA A 14 15.79 -36.12 -13.42
C ALA A 14 14.43 -36.47 -12.78
N ALA A 15 14.44 -37.32 -11.78
CA ALA A 15 13.27 -37.66 -10.98
C ALA A 15 13.60 -37.61 -9.48
N GLY A 16 12.70 -37.06 -8.71
CA GLY A 16 12.74 -37.11 -7.25
C GLY A 16 12.50 -38.53 -6.71
N PRO A 17 12.50 -38.71 -5.41
CA PRO A 17 12.34 -40.01 -4.76
C PRO A 17 10.98 -40.69 -5.02
N ASP A 18 10.00 -39.90 -5.42
CA ASP A 18 8.66 -40.35 -5.82
C ASP A 18 8.57 -40.64 -7.31
N GLY A 19 9.70 -40.64 -8.02
CA GLY A 19 9.75 -40.88 -9.48
C GLY A 19 9.25 -39.71 -10.33
N GLN A 20 8.89 -38.57 -9.69
CA GLN A 20 8.44 -37.34 -10.41
C GLN A 20 9.57 -36.31 -10.48
N PRO A 21 9.60 -35.49 -11.53
CA PRO A 21 10.52 -34.35 -11.60
C PRO A 21 10.30 -33.38 -10.43
N LEU A 22 11.34 -32.62 -10.05
CA LEU A 22 11.19 -31.55 -9.07
C LEU A 22 10.31 -30.45 -9.63
N THR A 23 9.20 -30.19 -8.97
CA THR A 23 8.15 -29.28 -9.46
C THR A 23 8.69 -27.90 -9.83
N GLY A 24 8.42 -27.47 -11.08
CA GLY A 24 8.81 -26.16 -11.61
C GLY A 24 10.31 -25.97 -11.87
N LEU A 25 11.10 -27.03 -11.85
CA LEU A 25 12.52 -27.01 -12.16
C LEU A 25 12.80 -27.83 -13.44
N ASP A 26 13.41 -27.22 -14.44
CA ASP A 26 13.95 -27.95 -15.60
C ASP A 26 15.34 -28.51 -15.24
N PRO A 27 15.52 -29.84 -15.21
CA PRO A 27 16.83 -30.44 -14.90
C PRO A 27 17.95 -30.04 -15.88
N ALA A 28 17.63 -29.58 -17.07
CA ALA A 28 18.59 -29.11 -18.06
C ALA A 28 19.34 -27.82 -17.64
N TRP A 29 18.83 -27.10 -16.65
CA TRP A 29 19.54 -25.92 -16.10
C TRP A 29 20.66 -26.33 -15.14
N SER A 30 20.63 -27.57 -14.65
CA SER A 30 21.54 -28.09 -13.62
C SER A 30 22.90 -28.40 -14.20
N ARG A 31 23.95 -27.84 -13.64
CA ARG A 31 25.35 -28.12 -14.01
C ARG A 31 26.28 -28.10 -12.80
N VAL A 32 27.42 -28.80 -12.95
CA VAL A 32 28.49 -28.82 -11.95
C VAL A 32 29.72 -28.13 -12.52
N VAL A 33 30.28 -27.20 -11.74
CA VAL A 33 31.49 -26.43 -12.09
C VAL A 33 32.52 -26.62 -10.98
N ARG A 34 33.81 -26.66 -11.33
CA ARG A 34 34.91 -26.67 -10.37
C ARG A 34 35.50 -25.26 -10.24
N ALA A 35 35.51 -24.72 -9.03
CA ALA A 35 36.06 -23.42 -8.72
C ALA A 35 36.62 -23.41 -7.28
N GLY A 36 37.73 -22.70 -7.05
CA GLY A 36 38.36 -22.63 -5.73
C GLY A 36 38.78 -24.00 -5.14
N GLY A 37 39.02 -24.99 -6.01
CA GLY A 37 39.33 -26.35 -5.59
C GLY A 37 38.11 -27.22 -5.25
N HIS A 38 36.90 -26.70 -5.28
CA HIS A 38 35.65 -27.38 -4.91
C HIS A 38 34.70 -27.57 -6.10
N GLY A 39 33.79 -28.52 -5.96
CA GLY A 39 32.71 -28.77 -6.91
C GLY A 39 31.42 -28.05 -6.53
N TRP A 40 30.98 -27.18 -7.41
CA TRP A 40 29.76 -26.39 -7.26
C TRP A 40 28.64 -26.89 -8.12
N HIS A 41 27.46 -27.01 -7.56
CA HIS A 41 26.24 -27.13 -8.33
C HIS A 41 25.61 -25.76 -8.52
N LEU A 42 25.05 -25.52 -9.70
CA LEU A 42 24.29 -24.32 -10.02
C LEU A 42 23.20 -24.61 -11.05
N LEU A 43 22.19 -23.77 -11.10
CA LEU A 43 21.23 -23.67 -12.17
C LEU A 43 21.66 -22.52 -13.08
N ASP A 44 21.76 -22.77 -14.40
CA ASP A 44 22.22 -21.81 -15.38
C ASP A 44 21.32 -21.86 -16.62
N THR A 45 20.66 -20.75 -16.92
CA THR A 45 19.76 -20.65 -18.07
C THR A 45 20.46 -20.30 -19.37
N GLY A 46 21.79 -20.10 -19.37
CA GLY A 46 22.53 -19.53 -20.50
C GLY A 46 22.36 -20.29 -21.81
N GLU A 47 22.44 -21.63 -21.80
CA GLU A 47 22.25 -22.45 -23.02
C GLU A 47 20.80 -22.35 -23.54
N ARG A 48 19.82 -22.41 -22.66
CA ARG A 48 18.40 -22.29 -23.00
C ARG A 48 18.07 -20.91 -23.53
N LEU A 49 18.63 -19.87 -22.91
CA LEU A 49 18.46 -18.48 -23.36
C LEU A 49 19.07 -18.29 -24.75
N ALA A 50 20.28 -18.79 -24.99
CA ALA A 50 20.92 -18.73 -26.32
C ALA A 50 20.06 -19.42 -27.39
N ALA A 51 19.39 -20.52 -27.06
CA ALA A 51 18.51 -21.24 -27.98
C ALA A 51 17.25 -20.45 -28.38
N THR A 52 16.83 -19.44 -27.61
CA THR A 52 15.71 -18.58 -27.99
C THR A 52 16.08 -17.55 -29.04
N GLY A 53 17.36 -17.25 -29.23
CA GLY A 53 17.86 -16.18 -30.10
C GLY A 53 17.74 -14.78 -29.49
N ALA A 54 17.22 -14.62 -28.28
CA ALA A 54 17.10 -13.31 -27.62
C ALA A 54 18.48 -12.76 -27.22
N PRO A 55 18.73 -11.45 -27.37
CA PRO A 55 19.95 -10.82 -26.88
C PRO A 55 20.06 -10.96 -25.36
N VAL A 56 21.27 -11.19 -24.85
CA VAL A 56 21.52 -11.26 -23.40
C VAL A 56 21.67 -9.84 -22.83
N ALA A 57 20.76 -9.44 -21.94
CA ALA A 57 20.83 -8.14 -21.26
C ALA A 57 21.93 -8.08 -20.20
N GLY A 58 22.19 -9.21 -19.55
CA GLY A 58 23.14 -9.36 -18.46
C GLY A 58 22.91 -10.67 -17.71
N THR A 59 23.55 -10.82 -16.55
CA THR A 59 23.41 -12.00 -15.70
C THR A 59 22.83 -11.63 -14.33
N ILE A 60 21.82 -12.35 -13.88
CA ILE A 60 21.34 -12.30 -12.50
C ILE A 60 22.06 -13.39 -11.71
N LEU A 61 22.95 -13.00 -10.81
CA LEU A 61 23.63 -13.89 -9.87
C LEU A 61 22.74 -14.06 -8.64
N CYS A 62 22.13 -15.24 -8.51
CA CYS A 62 21.19 -15.57 -7.45
C CYS A 62 21.88 -16.39 -6.34
N VAL A 63 21.83 -15.90 -5.11
CA VAL A 63 22.44 -16.54 -3.94
C VAL A 63 21.38 -16.83 -2.89
N HIS A 64 21.19 -18.12 -2.57
CA HIS A 64 20.21 -18.57 -1.59
C HIS A 64 20.73 -18.46 -0.15
N GLY A 65 19.81 -18.50 0.80
CA GLY A 65 20.13 -18.56 2.24
C GLY A 65 19.99 -19.94 2.86
N ASN A 66 19.89 -19.97 4.20
CA ASN A 66 19.82 -21.19 5.00
C ASN A 66 18.36 -21.43 5.45
N PRO A 67 17.74 -22.60 5.19
CA PRO A 67 18.30 -23.87 4.65
C PRO A 67 17.86 -24.13 3.20
N THR A 68 17.66 -23.11 2.38
CA THR A 68 17.25 -23.27 1.01
C THR A 68 18.40 -23.69 0.08
N TRP A 69 18.19 -23.75 -1.22
CA TRP A 69 19.16 -24.03 -2.28
C TRP A 69 18.73 -23.34 -3.57
N SER A 70 19.47 -23.45 -4.66
CA SER A 70 19.20 -22.76 -5.93
C SER A 70 17.77 -22.95 -6.49
N TYR A 71 17.06 -23.98 -6.06
CA TYR A 71 15.64 -24.20 -6.36
C TYR A 71 14.73 -23.01 -6.00
N LEU A 72 15.12 -22.22 -5.00
CA LEU A 72 14.42 -20.97 -4.62
C LEU A 72 14.25 -20.04 -5.82
N TRP A 73 15.19 -20.06 -6.74
CA TRP A 73 15.30 -19.15 -7.87
C TRP A 73 14.68 -19.67 -9.18
N ARG A 74 14.09 -20.88 -9.16
CA ARG A 74 13.50 -21.52 -10.36
C ARG A 74 12.47 -20.64 -11.06
N ARG A 75 11.69 -19.82 -10.29
CA ARG A 75 10.62 -18.98 -10.85
C ARG A 75 11.19 -17.83 -11.67
N ILE A 76 12.25 -17.15 -11.24
CA ILE A 76 12.87 -16.09 -12.03
C ILE A 76 13.62 -16.66 -13.25
N ALA A 77 14.20 -17.86 -13.13
CA ALA A 77 14.80 -18.57 -14.26
C ALA A 77 13.74 -18.90 -15.34
N ALA A 78 12.62 -19.48 -14.91
CA ALA A 78 11.50 -19.81 -15.81
C ALA A 78 10.89 -18.55 -16.46
N GLU A 79 10.62 -17.49 -15.68
CA GLU A 79 9.99 -16.27 -16.19
C GLU A 79 10.93 -15.54 -17.16
N SER A 80 12.23 -15.50 -16.90
CA SER A 80 13.20 -14.90 -17.83
C SER A 80 13.21 -15.62 -19.17
N LEU A 81 13.23 -16.96 -19.18
CA LEU A 81 13.14 -17.76 -20.39
C LEU A 81 11.79 -17.59 -21.11
N ALA A 82 10.70 -17.61 -20.37
CA ALA A 82 9.35 -17.44 -20.94
C ALA A 82 9.19 -16.06 -21.63
N ARG A 83 9.79 -15.00 -21.07
CA ARG A 83 9.81 -13.68 -21.72
C ARG A 83 10.63 -13.69 -22.99
N ALA A 84 11.80 -14.33 -22.99
CA ALA A 84 12.66 -14.48 -24.17
C ALA A 84 11.96 -15.29 -25.28
N GLU A 85 11.26 -16.36 -24.94
CA GLU A 85 10.51 -17.19 -25.90
C GLU A 85 9.31 -16.44 -26.49
N ARG A 86 8.64 -15.62 -25.67
CA ARG A 86 7.47 -14.83 -26.09
C ARG A 86 7.84 -13.69 -27.03
N ASP A 87 8.97 -13.05 -26.78
CA ASP A 87 9.48 -11.95 -27.63
C ASP A 87 11.02 -12.00 -27.75
N PRO A 88 11.55 -12.81 -28.70
CA PRO A 88 12.99 -12.94 -28.90
C PRO A 88 13.68 -11.65 -29.36
N SER A 89 12.95 -10.61 -29.73
CA SER A 89 13.54 -9.32 -30.11
C SER A 89 14.02 -8.50 -28.92
N ARG A 90 13.50 -8.80 -27.70
CA ARG A 90 13.84 -8.08 -26.48
C ARG A 90 15.01 -8.74 -25.76
N PRO A 91 15.92 -7.94 -25.17
CA PRO A 91 16.98 -8.47 -24.32
C PRO A 91 16.40 -9.19 -23.10
N ALA A 92 16.98 -10.35 -22.76
CA ALA A 92 16.58 -11.17 -21.63
C ALA A 92 17.79 -11.46 -20.72
N TRP A 93 17.51 -11.77 -19.46
CA TRP A 93 18.53 -11.98 -18.44
C TRP A 93 18.90 -13.45 -18.30
N ARG A 94 20.21 -13.74 -18.37
CA ARG A 94 20.72 -15.05 -17.93
C ARG A 94 20.58 -15.15 -16.42
N VAL A 95 20.09 -16.28 -15.91
CA VAL A 95 19.99 -16.55 -14.48
C VAL A 95 21.02 -17.60 -14.10
N VAL A 96 21.91 -17.25 -13.18
CA VAL A 96 22.88 -18.15 -12.56
C VAL A 96 22.55 -18.24 -11.07
N ALA A 97 21.95 -19.35 -10.66
CA ALA A 97 21.55 -19.59 -9.28
C ALA A 97 22.46 -20.64 -8.65
N VAL A 98 23.27 -20.23 -7.69
CA VAL A 98 24.32 -21.07 -7.10
C VAL A 98 23.81 -21.87 -5.90
N ASP A 99 24.24 -23.13 -5.75
CA ASP A 99 24.21 -23.82 -4.48
C ASP A 99 25.50 -23.51 -3.74
N GLN A 100 25.42 -22.83 -2.60
CA GLN A 100 26.60 -22.53 -1.81
C GLN A 100 27.29 -23.82 -1.35
N LEU A 101 28.61 -23.80 -1.13
CA LEU A 101 29.34 -24.97 -0.63
C LEU A 101 28.71 -25.48 0.67
N ASP A 102 28.65 -26.76 0.82
CA ASP A 102 28.00 -27.53 1.90
C ASP A 102 26.45 -27.50 1.84
N MET A 103 25.85 -26.85 0.84
CA MET A 103 24.40 -26.73 0.63
C MET A 103 23.95 -27.32 -0.70
N GLY A 104 22.64 -27.47 -0.88
CA GLY A 104 22.04 -27.94 -2.14
C GLY A 104 22.69 -29.24 -2.66
N PHE A 105 23.06 -29.25 -3.93
CA PHE A 105 23.80 -30.34 -4.60
C PHE A 105 25.30 -30.05 -4.74
N SER A 106 25.82 -28.92 -4.23
CA SER A 106 27.24 -28.64 -4.17
C SER A 106 27.97 -29.61 -3.25
N GLU A 107 29.29 -29.62 -3.40
CA GLU A 107 30.22 -30.41 -2.56
C GLU A 107 30.01 -30.17 -1.08
N ARG A 108 30.04 -31.23 -0.28
CA ARG A 108 30.13 -31.17 1.19
C ARG A 108 31.60 -31.29 1.55
N THR A 109 32.20 -30.15 1.88
CA THR A 109 33.67 -30.06 2.11
C THR A 109 34.10 -30.63 3.46
N GLY A 110 33.17 -30.69 4.43
CA GLY A 110 33.46 -31.09 5.80
C GLY A 110 34.12 -30.00 6.64
N GLU A 111 34.28 -28.80 6.09
CA GLU A 111 34.89 -27.66 6.76
C GLU A 111 33.84 -26.73 7.37
N ALA A 112 34.19 -26.04 8.45
CA ALA A 112 33.35 -24.97 8.99
C ALA A 112 33.66 -23.67 8.26
N ARG A 113 32.66 -23.12 7.55
CA ARG A 113 32.81 -21.87 6.78
C ARG A 113 32.23 -20.69 7.51
N THR A 114 32.99 -19.60 7.52
CA THR A 114 32.57 -18.29 8.02
C THR A 114 32.17 -17.36 6.86
N LEU A 115 31.53 -16.24 7.15
CA LEU A 115 31.14 -15.25 6.14
C LEU A 115 32.28 -14.79 5.24
N PRO A 116 33.49 -14.42 5.74
CA PRO A 116 34.61 -14.10 4.84
C PRO A 116 34.96 -15.24 3.90
N MET A 117 35.01 -16.49 4.37
CA MET A 117 35.31 -17.65 3.52
C MET A 117 34.21 -17.82 2.43
N ARG A 118 32.94 -17.67 2.76
CA ARG A 118 31.83 -17.77 1.79
C ARG A 118 31.90 -16.69 0.72
N LEU A 119 32.38 -15.50 1.05
CA LEU A 119 32.64 -14.44 0.06
C LEU A 119 33.80 -14.80 -0.87
N ASP A 120 34.87 -15.39 -0.35
CA ASP A 120 36.01 -15.84 -1.16
C ASP A 120 35.63 -17.04 -2.02
N ASP A 121 34.82 -17.96 -1.50
CA ASP A 121 34.27 -19.10 -2.24
C ASP A 121 33.40 -18.62 -3.43
N LEU A 122 32.48 -17.65 -3.19
CA LEU A 122 31.64 -17.09 -4.26
C LEU A 122 32.47 -16.32 -5.28
N GLN A 123 33.51 -15.58 -4.85
CA GLN A 123 34.45 -14.89 -5.74
C GLN A 123 35.12 -15.89 -6.67
N ALA A 124 35.69 -16.96 -6.14
CA ALA A 124 36.36 -17.99 -6.95
C ALA A 124 35.40 -18.63 -7.97
N LEU A 125 34.13 -18.85 -7.60
CA LEU A 125 33.12 -19.36 -8.52
C LEU A 125 32.81 -18.35 -9.64
N THR A 126 32.63 -17.08 -9.29
CA THR A 126 32.28 -16.04 -10.26
C THR A 126 33.45 -15.70 -11.19
N ASP A 127 34.70 -15.81 -10.72
CA ASP A 127 35.90 -15.71 -11.54
C ASP A 127 35.93 -16.85 -12.62
N GLU A 128 35.64 -18.09 -12.21
CA GLU A 128 35.59 -19.25 -13.12
C GLU A 128 34.42 -19.13 -14.13
N LEU A 129 33.30 -18.53 -13.72
CA LEU A 129 32.14 -18.31 -14.59
C LEU A 129 32.30 -17.07 -15.50
N GLY A 130 33.37 -16.29 -15.36
CA GLY A 130 33.58 -15.05 -16.11
C GLY A 130 32.53 -13.96 -15.75
N LEU A 131 32.08 -13.92 -14.51
CA LEU A 131 31.12 -12.93 -14.00
C LEU A 131 31.78 -11.84 -13.15
N SER A 132 33.11 -11.88 -12.96
CA SER A 132 33.93 -10.92 -12.22
C SER A 132 35.17 -10.53 -13.00
N GLY A 133 35.75 -9.37 -12.64
CA GLY A 133 36.97 -8.85 -13.27
C GLY A 133 36.76 -8.17 -14.65
N SER A 134 37.83 -7.64 -15.20
CA SER A 134 37.82 -6.74 -16.38
C SER A 134 37.45 -7.39 -17.72
N GLY A 135 37.24 -8.70 -17.74
CA GLY A 135 36.80 -9.43 -18.96
C GLY A 135 35.28 -9.56 -19.11
N VAL A 136 34.51 -9.06 -18.15
CA VAL A 136 33.03 -9.15 -18.16
C VAL A 136 32.47 -8.20 -19.22
N THR A 137 31.73 -8.75 -20.18
CA THR A 137 31.16 -7.98 -21.31
C THR A 137 29.71 -7.61 -21.12
N ALA A 138 29.01 -8.23 -20.18
CA ALA A 138 27.61 -8.01 -19.89
C ALA A 138 27.42 -7.75 -18.38
N PRO A 139 26.55 -6.81 -17.99
CA PRO A 139 26.40 -6.41 -16.59
C PRO A 139 25.89 -7.55 -15.70
N VAL A 140 26.31 -7.53 -14.45
CA VAL A 140 25.84 -8.46 -13.42
C VAL A 140 24.93 -7.73 -12.45
N VAL A 141 23.83 -8.37 -12.07
CA VAL A 141 22.95 -7.93 -10.99
C VAL A 141 22.88 -9.05 -9.96
N THR A 142 23.00 -8.72 -8.68
CA THR A 142 22.86 -9.72 -7.62
C THR A 142 21.41 -9.85 -7.15
N LEU A 143 21.01 -11.06 -6.75
CA LEU A 143 19.73 -11.33 -6.09
C LEU A 143 19.97 -12.31 -4.93
N GLY A 144 19.77 -11.85 -3.71
CA GLY A 144 20.03 -12.64 -2.51
C GLY A 144 18.82 -12.76 -1.59
N HIS A 145 18.79 -13.84 -0.80
CA HIS A 145 17.79 -14.08 0.23
C HIS A 145 18.46 -14.63 1.48
N ASP A 146 18.05 -14.16 2.66
CA ASP A 146 18.58 -14.61 3.97
C ASP A 146 20.10 -14.44 4.00
N TRP A 147 20.92 -15.43 4.34
CA TRP A 147 22.37 -15.41 4.24
C TRP A 147 22.88 -15.09 2.84
N GLY A 148 22.15 -15.54 1.81
CA GLY A 148 22.48 -15.21 0.43
C GLY A 148 22.36 -13.72 0.13
N GLY A 149 21.50 -12.99 0.84
CA GLY A 149 21.44 -11.53 0.78
C GLY A 149 22.74 -10.88 1.27
N VAL A 150 23.23 -11.27 2.44
CA VAL A 150 24.51 -10.79 2.99
C VAL A 150 25.67 -11.09 2.05
N ILE A 151 25.75 -12.35 1.58
CA ILE A 151 26.86 -12.83 0.75
C ILE A 151 26.84 -12.14 -0.62
N SER A 152 25.68 -12.01 -1.25
CA SER A 152 25.54 -11.36 -2.55
C SER A 152 25.85 -9.86 -2.49
N LEU A 153 25.43 -9.16 -1.42
CA LEU A 153 25.77 -7.76 -1.19
C LEU A 153 27.26 -7.57 -0.89
N GLY A 154 27.87 -8.48 -0.11
CA GLY A 154 29.30 -8.47 0.13
C GLY A 154 30.13 -8.72 -1.13
N TRP A 155 29.67 -9.62 -2.00
CA TRP A 155 30.27 -9.84 -3.32
C TRP A 155 30.10 -8.60 -4.22
N ALA A 156 28.92 -7.98 -4.23
CA ALA A 156 28.64 -6.78 -5.00
C ALA A 156 29.59 -5.63 -4.66
N LEU A 157 29.93 -5.44 -3.39
CA LEU A 157 30.88 -4.42 -2.93
C LEU A 157 32.32 -4.68 -3.42
N ARG A 158 32.68 -5.94 -3.64
CA ARG A 158 34.00 -6.34 -4.19
C ARG A 158 34.09 -6.20 -5.71
N ASN A 159 32.94 -6.22 -6.41
CA ASN A 159 32.88 -6.29 -7.89
C ASN A 159 32.05 -5.14 -8.48
N ARG A 160 32.23 -3.93 -7.95
CA ARG A 160 31.45 -2.74 -8.35
C ARG A 160 31.59 -2.38 -9.83
N ASP A 161 32.70 -2.71 -10.44
CA ASP A 161 33.05 -2.45 -11.83
C ASP A 161 32.19 -3.22 -12.85
N VAL A 162 31.67 -4.38 -12.46
CA VAL A 162 30.78 -5.21 -13.31
C VAL A 162 29.31 -5.16 -12.88
N LEU A 163 29.04 -4.51 -11.73
CA LEU A 163 27.73 -4.50 -11.11
C LEU A 163 26.84 -3.42 -11.72
N ALA A 164 25.60 -3.79 -12.08
CA ALA A 164 24.59 -2.86 -12.57
C ALA A 164 23.44 -2.61 -11.59
N GLY A 165 23.32 -3.42 -10.54
CA GLY A 165 22.33 -3.25 -9.51
C GLY A 165 22.31 -4.39 -8.50
N VAL A 166 21.57 -4.22 -7.42
CA VAL A 166 21.43 -5.21 -6.35
C VAL A 166 19.96 -5.46 -6.02
N MET A 167 19.60 -6.72 -5.82
CA MET A 167 18.27 -7.11 -5.37
C MET A 167 18.38 -7.99 -4.14
N ALA A 168 17.49 -7.81 -3.15
CA ALA A 168 17.43 -8.70 -2.01
C ALA A 168 15.99 -8.96 -1.56
N LEU A 169 15.79 -10.19 -1.09
CA LEU A 169 14.59 -10.66 -0.43
C LEU A 169 14.94 -10.91 1.04
N ASN A 170 14.11 -10.51 1.97
CA ASN A 170 14.25 -10.71 3.43
C ASN A 170 15.67 -11.12 3.88
N THR A 171 16.48 -10.17 4.28
CA THR A 171 17.88 -10.34 4.70
C THR A 171 18.27 -9.28 5.74
N ALA A 172 19.49 -9.36 6.28
CA ALA A 172 20.02 -8.34 7.18
C ALA A 172 21.54 -8.25 7.02
N VAL A 173 22.07 -7.06 7.06
CA VAL A 173 23.52 -6.79 7.04
C VAL A 173 24.03 -6.27 8.37
N HIS A 174 23.13 -6.02 9.32
CA HIS A 174 23.46 -5.48 10.62
C HIS A 174 22.48 -6.01 11.69
N GLN A 175 22.97 -6.18 12.92
CA GLN A 175 22.17 -6.44 14.09
C GLN A 175 22.24 -5.21 14.99
N GLU A 176 21.16 -4.50 15.13
CA GLU A 176 21.06 -3.28 15.93
C GLU A 176 21.37 -3.58 17.41
N GLU A 177 22.19 -2.73 18.05
CA GLU A 177 22.51 -2.86 19.47
C GLU A 177 21.24 -2.74 20.33
N GLY A 178 21.06 -3.68 21.25
CA GLY A 178 19.87 -3.74 22.11
C GLY A 178 18.67 -4.45 21.51
N VAL A 179 18.65 -4.74 20.22
CA VAL A 179 17.63 -5.58 19.60
C VAL A 179 18.03 -7.05 19.76
N PRO A 180 17.25 -7.88 20.46
CA PRO A 180 17.62 -9.27 20.66
C PRO A 180 17.50 -10.05 19.36
N ILE A 181 18.45 -10.96 19.12
CA ILE A 181 18.34 -11.95 18.03
C ILE A 181 16.97 -12.64 18.11
N PRO A 182 16.26 -12.82 16.98
CA PRO A 182 14.95 -13.47 16.93
C PRO A 182 14.91 -14.79 17.71
N TRP A 183 13.87 -14.99 18.51
CA TRP A 183 13.78 -16.12 19.43
C TRP A 183 13.93 -17.51 18.76
N PRO A 184 13.48 -17.74 17.49
CA PRO A 184 13.70 -19.03 16.85
C PRO A 184 15.19 -19.31 16.62
N LEU A 185 15.97 -18.28 16.27
CA LEU A 185 17.42 -18.41 16.09
C LEU A 185 18.14 -18.60 17.42
N ARG A 186 17.73 -17.90 18.48
CA ARG A 186 18.28 -18.13 19.83
C ARG A 186 18.07 -19.57 20.29
N LEU A 187 16.91 -20.16 20.00
CA LEU A 187 16.63 -21.56 20.30
C LEU A 187 17.53 -22.50 19.48
N ALA A 188 17.69 -22.22 18.17
CA ALA A 188 18.55 -23.01 17.30
C ALA A 188 20.04 -22.93 17.68
N LEU A 189 20.48 -21.83 18.27
CA LEU A 189 21.86 -21.62 18.78
C LEU A 189 22.09 -22.24 20.18
N ALA A 190 21.04 -22.62 20.90
CA ALA A 190 21.15 -23.09 22.27
C ALA A 190 22.01 -24.38 22.37
N THR A 191 22.89 -24.41 23.38
CA THR A 191 23.75 -25.57 23.67
C THR A 191 22.91 -26.84 23.86
N GLY A 192 23.27 -27.91 23.15
CA GLY A 192 22.55 -29.19 23.17
C GLY A 192 21.36 -29.27 22.18
N VAL A 193 20.85 -28.17 21.70
CA VAL A 193 19.76 -28.11 20.69
C VAL A 193 20.32 -27.96 19.26
N HIS A 194 21.37 -27.16 19.12
CA HIS A 194 21.96 -26.77 17.85
C HIS A 194 22.19 -27.92 16.87
N ASP A 195 23.01 -28.92 17.30
CA ASP A 195 23.34 -30.06 16.41
C ASP A 195 22.12 -30.96 16.11
N ALA A 196 21.30 -31.20 17.11
CA ALA A 196 20.10 -32.03 16.98
C ALA A 196 19.06 -31.37 16.03
N ALA A 197 18.82 -30.07 16.18
CA ALA A 197 17.83 -29.35 15.40
C ALA A 197 18.25 -29.10 13.95
N THR A 198 19.54 -28.84 13.70
CA THR A 198 20.04 -28.39 12.40
C THR A 198 20.63 -29.51 11.55
N ARG A 199 21.39 -30.48 12.17
CA ARG A 199 22.04 -31.57 11.48
C ARG A 199 21.37 -32.91 11.77
N GLY A 200 21.14 -33.25 13.02
CA GLY A 200 20.63 -34.54 13.47
C GLY A 200 19.25 -34.86 12.92
N THR A 201 18.37 -33.86 12.88
CA THR A 201 16.99 -33.97 12.35
C THR A 201 16.73 -32.99 11.22
N PRO A 202 15.66 -33.15 10.40
CA PRO A 202 15.24 -32.15 9.44
C PRO A 202 14.44 -31.02 10.07
N GLY A 203 14.47 -30.85 11.40
CA GLY A 203 13.61 -29.94 12.15
C GLY A 203 13.75 -28.48 11.71
N PHE A 204 15.00 -28.00 11.57
CA PHE A 204 15.26 -26.61 11.11
C PHE A 204 14.68 -26.35 9.71
N LEU A 205 14.97 -27.26 8.75
CA LEU A 205 14.42 -27.17 7.40
C LEU A 205 12.88 -27.18 7.40
N ALA A 206 12.27 -28.12 8.12
CA ALA A 206 10.82 -28.24 8.18
C ALA A 206 10.16 -26.98 8.80
N THR A 207 10.77 -26.42 9.85
CA THR A 207 10.28 -25.19 10.49
C THR A 207 10.38 -24.00 9.55
N THR A 208 11.54 -23.83 8.86
CA THR A 208 11.69 -22.72 7.89
C THR A 208 10.72 -22.83 6.74
N LEU A 209 10.51 -24.02 6.16
CA LEU A 209 9.53 -24.22 5.09
C LEU A 209 8.08 -23.99 5.54
N ALA A 210 7.81 -24.09 6.84
CA ALA A 210 6.49 -23.76 7.40
C ALA A 210 6.24 -22.25 7.58
N LEU A 211 7.26 -21.41 7.38
CA LEU A 211 7.13 -19.94 7.41
C LEU A 211 6.57 -19.35 6.10
N ALA A 212 6.34 -20.16 5.08
CA ALA A 212 5.71 -19.71 3.84
C ALA A 212 4.21 -19.40 4.04
N HIS A 213 3.73 -18.36 3.37
CA HIS A 213 2.34 -17.91 3.40
C HIS A 213 1.81 -17.57 1.99
N PRO A 214 0.92 -18.40 1.39
CA PRO A 214 0.27 -19.58 1.96
C PRO A 214 1.24 -20.76 2.18
N PRO A 215 0.83 -21.79 2.93
CA PRO A 215 1.65 -23.00 3.10
C PRO A 215 2.08 -23.60 1.75
N LEU A 216 3.34 -24.02 1.65
CA LEU A 216 3.90 -24.61 0.43
C LEU A 216 3.13 -25.86 0.00
N ASP A 217 2.95 -25.99 -1.32
CA ASP A 217 2.52 -27.24 -1.92
C ASP A 217 3.43 -28.40 -1.46
N PRO A 218 2.87 -29.59 -1.16
CA PRO A 218 3.66 -30.75 -0.75
C PRO A 218 4.78 -31.15 -1.73
N ALA A 219 4.59 -30.96 -3.05
CA ALA A 219 5.62 -31.24 -4.05
C ALA A 219 6.77 -30.22 -3.98
N VAL A 220 6.47 -28.94 -3.80
CA VAL A 220 7.46 -27.86 -3.59
C VAL A 220 8.26 -28.11 -2.30
N ARG A 221 7.58 -28.49 -1.23
CA ARG A 221 8.24 -28.82 0.04
C ARG A 221 9.20 -30.00 -0.10
N ARG A 222 8.80 -31.04 -0.84
CA ARG A 222 9.68 -32.18 -1.14
C ARG A 222 10.88 -31.78 -1.98
N ALA A 223 10.72 -30.86 -2.93
CA ALA A 223 11.81 -30.37 -3.75
C ALA A 223 12.84 -29.59 -2.93
N PHE A 224 12.42 -28.72 -2.02
CA PHE A 224 13.34 -28.08 -1.08
C PHE A 224 14.11 -29.06 -0.20
N ALA A 225 13.48 -30.14 0.21
CA ALA A 225 14.10 -31.18 1.06
C ALA A 225 14.99 -32.17 0.28
N ALA A 226 14.94 -32.20 -1.05
CA ALA A 226 15.62 -33.19 -1.86
C ALA A 226 17.12 -33.34 -1.58
N PRO A 227 17.94 -32.26 -1.48
CA PRO A 227 19.38 -32.38 -1.25
C PRO A 227 19.78 -32.65 0.20
N TYR A 228 18.83 -32.60 1.15
CA TYR A 228 19.11 -32.61 2.60
C TYR A 228 18.78 -33.93 3.29
N ARG A 229 18.85 -35.05 2.55
CA ARG A 229 18.66 -36.39 3.10
C ARG A 229 19.89 -36.85 3.86
N GLY A 230 19.72 -37.27 5.10
CA GLY A 230 20.81 -37.69 5.97
C GLY A 230 21.51 -36.52 6.68
N ALA A 231 22.12 -36.82 7.82
CA ALA A 231 22.76 -35.82 8.68
C ALA A 231 23.97 -35.14 8.00
N ASP A 232 24.74 -35.88 7.22
CA ASP A 232 25.94 -35.33 6.54
C ASP A 232 25.54 -34.30 5.47
N ARG A 233 24.42 -34.52 4.80
CA ARG A 233 23.89 -33.59 3.82
C ARG A 233 23.34 -32.31 4.45
N ARG A 234 23.02 -32.27 5.75
CA ARG A 234 22.57 -31.09 6.52
C ARG A 234 23.68 -30.39 7.30
N ALA A 235 24.96 -30.83 7.17
CA ALA A 235 26.08 -30.21 7.87
C ALA A 235 26.21 -28.71 7.58
N GLY A 236 25.94 -28.28 6.34
CA GLY A 236 25.95 -26.86 5.94
C GLY A 236 24.88 -26.04 6.66
N ILE A 237 23.66 -26.58 6.86
CA ILE A 237 22.60 -25.92 7.64
C ILE A 237 23.11 -25.57 9.04
N ARG A 238 23.76 -26.53 9.70
CA ARG A 238 24.40 -26.33 11.00
C ARG A 238 25.48 -25.25 10.97
N GLY A 239 26.33 -25.27 9.92
CA GLY A 239 27.42 -24.32 9.74
C GLY A 239 26.91 -22.87 9.62
N PHE A 240 25.87 -22.64 8.85
CA PHE A 240 25.26 -21.31 8.73
C PHE A 240 24.65 -20.80 10.04
N VAL A 241 23.97 -21.65 10.80
CA VAL A 241 23.42 -21.26 12.10
C VAL A 241 24.55 -20.96 13.08
N ALA A 242 25.66 -21.73 13.05
CA ALA A 242 26.81 -21.48 13.91
C ALA A 242 27.55 -20.18 13.57
N ASP A 243 27.46 -19.71 12.33
CA ASP A 243 28.15 -18.50 11.85
C ASP A 243 27.34 -17.21 12.09
N ILE A 244 26.18 -17.27 12.75
CA ILE A 244 25.42 -16.06 13.13
C ILE A 244 26.27 -15.23 14.12
N PRO A 245 26.63 -13.97 13.76
CA PRO A 245 27.52 -13.17 14.60
C PRO A 245 26.76 -12.57 15.78
N VAL A 246 26.77 -13.31 16.89
CA VAL A 246 26.07 -12.93 18.13
C VAL A 246 26.78 -11.84 18.94
N GLY A 247 27.97 -11.39 18.53
CA GLY A 247 28.68 -10.30 19.17
C GLY A 247 30.02 -9.98 18.50
N PRO A 248 30.72 -8.91 18.94
CA PRO A 248 31.90 -8.36 18.27
C PRO A 248 33.09 -9.34 18.17
N ALA A 249 33.17 -10.31 19.07
CA ALA A 249 34.22 -11.32 19.06
C ALA A 249 34.02 -12.45 18.05
N HIS A 250 32.85 -12.48 17.36
CA HIS A 250 32.55 -13.52 16.38
C HIS A 250 33.37 -13.30 15.10
N PRO A 251 33.96 -14.37 14.47
CA PRO A 251 34.83 -14.23 13.29
C PRO A 251 34.19 -13.50 12.12
N SER A 252 32.89 -13.64 11.95
CA SER A 252 32.14 -13.02 10.83
C SER A 252 31.68 -11.59 11.13
N HIS A 253 31.81 -11.09 12.38
CA HIS A 253 31.29 -9.78 12.78
C HIS A 253 31.94 -8.62 12.01
N ALA A 254 33.28 -8.60 11.95
CA ALA A 254 34.01 -7.53 11.26
C ALA A 254 33.64 -7.45 9.77
N THR A 255 33.49 -8.60 9.11
CA THR A 255 33.07 -8.67 7.72
C THR A 255 31.64 -8.18 7.53
N LEU A 256 30.72 -8.58 8.40
CA LEU A 256 29.33 -8.11 8.37
C LEU A 256 29.27 -6.58 8.53
N THR A 257 30.01 -6.03 9.50
CA THR A 257 30.10 -4.57 9.71
C THR A 257 30.66 -3.86 8.47
N SER A 258 31.72 -4.41 7.85
CA SER A 258 32.30 -3.85 6.63
C SER A 258 31.31 -3.84 5.47
N ILE A 259 30.51 -4.89 5.30
CA ILE A 259 29.43 -4.93 4.30
C ILE A 259 28.40 -3.83 4.60
N ALA A 260 27.93 -3.77 5.85
CA ALA A 260 26.94 -2.80 6.27
C ALA A 260 27.38 -1.34 6.01
N GLU A 261 28.63 -1.00 6.31
CA GLU A 261 29.16 0.35 6.05
C GLU A 261 29.41 0.58 4.55
N GLY A 262 29.95 -0.42 3.84
CA GLY A 262 30.20 -0.29 2.41
C GLY A 262 28.95 -0.08 1.54
N LEU A 263 27.78 -0.50 2.01
CA LEU A 263 26.52 -0.24 1.32
C LEU A 263 26.17 1.24 1.24
N ARG A 264 26.61 2.06 2.19
CA ARG A 264 26.34 3.52 2.18
C ARG A 264 26.96 4.23 0.98
N ASP A 265 28.03 3.65 0.42
CA ASP A 265 28.75 4.17 -0.73
C ASP A 265 28.33 3.50 -2.04
N LEU A 266 27.27 2.69 -2.03
CA LEU A 266 26.78 2.00 -3.22
C LEU A 266 25.69 2.83 -3.91
N ASP A 267 26.06 3.59 -4.92
CA ASP A 267 25.16 4.41 -5.73
C ASP A 267 24.72 3.65 -7.01
N LEU A 268 24.06 2.52 -6.82
CA LEU A 268 23.54 1.69 -7.91
C LEU A 268 22.08 1.36 -7.65
N PRO A 269 21.27 1.12 -8.69
CA PRO A 269 19.89 0.68 -8.51
C PRO A 269 19.79 -0.48 -7.53
N ALA A 270 18.86 -0.36 -6.57
CA ALA A 270 18.62 -1.37 -5.56
C ALA A 270 17.12 -1.69 -5.43
N LEU A 271 16.77 -2.97 -5.30
CA LEU A 271 15.39 -3.43 -5.08
C LEU A 271 15.31 -4.35 -3.87
N PHE A 272 14.41 -4.04 -2.95
CA PHE A 272 14.04 -4.93 -1.85
C PHE A 272 12.60 -5.42 -2.00
N VAL A 273 12.41 -6.75 -2.11
CA VAL A 273 11.09 -7.39 -2.03
C VAL A 273 10.95 -8.03 -0.66
N TRP A 274 9.95 -7.60 0.12
CA TRP A 274 9.93 -7.84 1.55
C TRP A 274 8.64 -8.47 2.05
N GLY A 275 8.77 -9.58 2.80
CA GLY A 275 7.69 -10.24 3.53
C GLY A 275 7.65 -9.80 4.99
N PRO A 276 6.73 -8.92 5.42
CA PRO A 276 6.72 -8.36 6.78
C PRO A 276 6.27 -9.34 7.87
N ARG A 277 5.81 -10.53 7.50
CA ARG A 277 5.44 -11.59 8.45
C ARG A 277 6.61 -12.53 8.80
N ASP A 278 7.78 -12.23 8.27
CA ASP A 278 9.00 -12.95 8.58
C ASP A 278 9.36 -12.78 10.08
N PRO A 279 9.39 -13.84 10.87
CA PRO A 279 9.77 -13.75 12.28
C PRO A 279 11.28 -13.60 12.48
N ILE A 280 12.08 -13.72 11.41
CA ILE A 280 13.53 -13.60 11.43
C ILE A 280 13.94 -12.20 10.97
N PHE A 281 13.57 -11.83 9.75
CA PHE A 281 13.89 -10.54 9.16
C PHE A 281 12.65 -9.63 9.13
N SER A 282 12.36 -9.04 10.30
CA SER A 282 11.26 -8.09 10.44
C SER A 282 11.56 -6.75 9.74
N ASP A 283 10.57 -5.85 9.69
CA ASP A 283 10.72 -4.51 9.12
C ASP A 283 11.86 -3.66 9.76
N VAL A 284 12.41 -4.06 10.91
CA VAL A 284 13.60 -3.42 11.51
C VAL A 284 14.79 -3.53 10.58
N TYR A 285 15.04 -4.73 10.04
CA TYR A 285 16.15 -4.96 9.11
C TYR A 285 15.94 -4.30 7.75
N LEU A 286 14.69 -4.24 7.25
CA LEU A 286 14.38 -3.47 6.03
C LEU A 286 14.74 -1.99 6.23
N SER A 287 14.44 -1.44 7.40
CA SER A 287 14.73 -0.02 7.66
C SER A 287 16.22 0.26 7.80
N ASP A 288 16.99 -0.64 8.44
CA ASP A 288 18.44 -0.54 8.45
C ASP A 288 19.02 -0.56 7.03
N LEU A 289 18.50 -1.43 6.15
CA LEU A 289 18.90 -1.45 4.75
C LEU A 289 18.56 -0.14 4.02
N LEU A 290 17.39 0.45 4.30
CA LEU A 290 16.96 1.71 3.70
C LEU A 290 17.71 2.93 4.24
N GLU A 291 18.20 2.89 5.47
CA GLU A 291 19.11 3.92 5.99
C GLU A 291 20.48 3.89 5.30
N ARG A 292 20.90 2.72 4.80
CA ARG A 292 22.15 2.55 4.06
C ARG A 292 21.98 2.81 2.57
N LEU A 293 20.85 2.43 1.99
CA LEU A 293 20.49 2.56 0.57
C LEU A 293 19.16 3.33 0.44
N PRO A 294 19.14 4.64 0.73
CA PRO A 294 17.90 5.43 0.76
C PRO A 294 17.21 5.55 -0.60
N HIS A 295 17.94 5.32 -1.69
CA HIS A 295 17.44 5.32 -3.06
C HIS A 295 16.83 3.99 -3.50
N ALA A 296 16.87 2.95 -2.65
CA ALA A 296 16.35 1.64 -3.02
C ALA A 296 14.84 1.65 -3.23
N ASP A 297 14.40 1.02 -4.32
CA ASP A 297 13.00 0.71 -4.53
C ASP A 297 12.57 -0.43 -3.58
N VAL A 298 11.39 -0.33 -3.01
CA VAL A 298 10.85 -1.35 -2.09
C VAL A 298 9.50 -1.84 -2.55
N HIS A 299 9.33 -3.16 -2.53
CA HIS A 299 8.01 -3.78 -2.64
C HIS A 299 7.73 -4.63 -1.41
N ARG A 300 7.01 -4.06 -0.45
CA ARG A 300 6.59 -4.74 0.78
C ARG A 300 5.30 -5.52 0.52
N VAL A 301 5.39 -6.86 0.55
CA VAL A 301 4.30 -7.78 0.23
C VAL A 301 3.51 -8.12 1.49
N GLU A 302 2.39 -7.46 1.70
CA GLU A 302 1.53 -7.72 2.85
C GLU A 302 1.04 -9.18 2.88
N GLY A 303 1.28 -9.86 3.99
CA GLY A 303 0.89 -11.26 4.15
C GLY A 303 2.00 -12.26 3.84
N ALA A 304 3.07 -11.89 3.13
CA ALA A 304 4.22 -12.75 2.89
C ALA A 304 5.13 -12.88 4.13
N GLY A 305 5.78 -14.01 4.24
CA GLY A 305 6.70 -14.36 5.32
C GLY A 305 8.15 -14.46 4.86
N HIS A 306 8.89 -15.34 5.51
CA HIS A 306 10.31 -15.57 5.26
C HIS A 306 10.60 -16.04 3.82
N LEU A 307 9.74 -16.88 3.25
CA LEU A 307 9.90 -17.40 1.89
C LEU A 307 9.13 -16.54 0.87
N VAL A 308 9.36 -15.23 0.87
CA VAL A 308 8.66 -14.29 -0.02
C VAL A 308 8.77 -14.68 -1.50
N ALA A 309 9.82 -15.38 -1.89
CA ALA A 309 9.99 -15.94 -3.24
C ALA A 309 8.95 -17.01 -3.58
N GLU A 310 8.35 -17.67 -2.59
CA GLU A 310 7.26 -18.61 -2.77
C GLU A 310 5.89 -17.95 -2.56
N ASP A 311 5.83 -16.99 -1.65
CA ASP A 311 4.60 -16.34 -1.21
C ASP A 311 4.06 -15.33 -2.24
N HIS A 312 4.93 -14.83 -3.13
CA HIS A 312 4.60 -13.77 -4.09
C HIS A 312 5.26 -14.00 -5.45
N ASP A 313 4.74 -13.36 -6.49
CA ASP A 313 5.38 -13.29 -7.80
C ASP A 313 6.50 -12.24 -7.82
N TYR A 314 7.59 -12.55 -7.14
CA TYR A 314 8.78 -11.69 -7.14
C TYR A 314 9.51 -11.71 -8.48
N ALA A 315 9.36 -12.77 -9.28
CA ALA A 315 10.09 -12.94 -10.52
C ALA A 315 9.70 -11.89 -11.55
N SER A 316 8.38 -11.72 -11.79
CA SER A 316 7.89 -10.65 -12.66
C SER A 316 8.28 -9.28 -12.13
N ALA A 317 8.16 -9.04 -10.81
CA ALA A 317 8.54 -7.79 -10.18
C ALA A 317 10.02 -7.44 -10.38
N ALA A 318 10.92 -8.40 -10.19
CA ALA A 318 12.36 -8.22 -10.37
C ALA A 318 12.73 -7.97 -11.84
N LEU A 319 12.18 -8.75 -12.78
CA LEU A 319 12.47 -8.57 -14.20
C LEU A 319 11.89 -7.27 -14.76
N ASP A 320 10.75 -6.84 -14.28
CA ASP A 320 10.18 -5.55 -14.65
C ASP A 320 11.01 -4.39 -14.10
N TRP A 321 11.48 -4.49 -12.85
CA TRP A 321 12.37 -3.52 -12.25
C TRP A 321 13.71 -3.42 -13.00
N LEU A 322 14.27 -4.57 -13.43
CA LEU A 322 15.47 -4.59 -14.23
C LEU A 322 15.27 -3.89 -15.57
N ALA A 323 14.11 -4.08 -16.21
CA ALA A 323 13.79 -3.41 -17.48
C ALA A 323 13.67 -1.88 -17.31
N ASP A 324 13.16 -1.43 -16.15
CA ASP A 324 12.95 0.00 -15.89
C ASP A 324 14.22 0.72 -15.39
N ARG A 325 15.11 0.03 -14.66
CA ARG A 325 16.23 0.66 -13.94
C ARG A 325 17.61 0.32 -14.48
N VAL A 326 17.76 -0.83 -15.15
CA VAL A 326 19.07 -1.40 -15.49
C VAL A 326 19.26 -1.65 -16.99
N ALA A 327 18.19 -1.67 -17.80
CA ALA A 327 18.29 -1.91 -19.23
C ALA A 327 19.21 -0.90 -19.95
N PRO A 328 19.96 -1.31 -21.02
CA PRO A 328 20.78 -0.41 -21.81
C PRO A 328 19.94 0.75 -22.36
N GLY A 329 20.24 1.97 -21.97
CA GLY A 329 19.47 3.16 -22.34
C GLY A 329 18.45 3.62 -21.29
N SER A 330 18.20 2.88 -20.25
CA SER A 330 17.69 3.44 -19.00
C SER A 330 18.81 4.25 -18.38
N SER A 331 18.98 5.49 -18.78
CA SER A 331 19.59 6.47 -17.89
C SER A 331 18.79 6.34 -16.59
N PRO A 332 19.43 6.29 -15.40
CA PRO A 332 18.69 6.62 -14.18
C PRO A 332 17.96 7.88 -14.57
N ALA A 333 16.62 7.84 -14.57
CA ALA A 333 15.89 9.01 -14.99
C ALA A 333 16.50 10.12 -14.17
N SER A 334 17.42 10.84 -14.80
CA SER A 334 17.88 12.12 -14.34
C SER A 334 16.58 12.79 -14.04
N ALA A 335 16.30 13.00 -12.78
CA ALA A 335 15.14 13.78 -12.41
C ALA A 335 15.20 14.94 -13.37
N PRO A 336 14.20 15.14 -14.25
CA PRO A 336 14.31 16.05 -15.37
C PRO A 336 14.92 17.29 -14.79
N ALA A 337 16.08 17.74 -15.36
CA ALA A 337 16.92 18.79 -14.79
C ALA A 337 15.94 19.87 -14.35
N ALA A 338 15.86 20.16 -13.08
CA ALA A 338 14.75 20.87 -12.47
C ALA A 338 14.59 22.16 -13.27
N VAL A 339 13.70 22.16 -14.23
CA VAL A 339 13.13 23.41 -14.73
C VAL A 339 12.62 24.04 -13.46
N ALA A 340 13.19 25.21 -13.08
CA ALA A 340 12.86 25.86 -11.84
C ALA A 340 11.34 25.98 -11.77
N SER A 341 10.71 25.01 -11.10
CA SER A 341 9.28 24.98 -10.96
C SER A 341 8.86 26.23 -10.20
N PRO A 342 7.78 26.90 -10.56
CA PRO A 342 7.36 28.12 -9.89
C PRO A 342 7.28 27.88 -8.39
N PRO A 343 7.60 28.87 -7.56
CA PRO A 343 7.53 28.76 -6.11
C PRO A 343 6.13 28.33 -5.69
N VAL A 344 6.05 27.30 -4.87
CA VAL A 344 4.79 26.75 -4.37
C VAL A 344 4.46 27.41 -3.03
N ARG A 345 3.24 27.90 -2.88
CA ARG A 345 2.75 28.38 -1.59
C ARG A 345 2.38 27.17 -0.72
N LEU A 346 3.18 26.88 0.29
CA LEU A 346 2.98 25.74 1.17
C LEU A 346 1.64 25.83 1.93
N LEU A 347 1.12 24.72 2.44
CA LEU A 347 -0.16 24.68 3.19
C LEU A 347 -0.16 25.61 4.42
N GLY A 348 0.98 25.79 5.07
CA GLY A 348 1.12 26.63 6.25
C GLY A 348 1.28 28.13 5.97
N ALA A 349 1.38 28.57 4.71
CA ALA A 349 1.70 29.96 4.37
C ALA A 349 0.70 30.98 4.96
N LEU A 350 -0.60 30.68 4.91
CA LEU A 350 -1.63 31.55 5.49
C LEU A 350 -1.51 31.72 7.01
N LEU A 351 -0.98 30.73 7.72
CA LEU A 351 -0.74 30.85 9.16
C LEU A 351 0.34 31.92 9.47
N GLU A 352 1.34 32.05 8.60
CA GLU A 352 2.36 33.08 8.74
C GLU A 352 1.83 34.47 8.30
N GLU A 353 1.08 34.51 7.21
CA GLU A 353 0.51 35.76 6.67
C GLU A 353 -0.52 36.38 7.63
N LEU A 354 -1.35 35.55 8.25
CA LEU A 354 -2.44 35.97 9.15
C LEU A 354 -2.07 35.85 10.64
N ARG A 355 -0.79 35.67 10.98
CA ARG A 355 -0.31 35.44 12.35
C ARG A 355 -0.71 36.48 13.37
N ASP A 356 -1.03 37.69 12.92
CA ASP A 356 -1.42 38.84 13.77
C ASP A 356 -2.96 39.06 13.77
N SER A 357 -3.72 38.23 13.02
CA SER A 357 -5.18 38.34 12.91
C SER A 357 -5.89 37.68 14.08
N ASP A 358 -6.84 38.41 14.67
CA ASP A 358 -7.75 37.86 15.70
C ASP A 358 -9.01 37.24 15.10
N ALA A 359 -9.17 37.23 13.77
CA ALA A 359 -10.27 36.56 13.10
C ALA A 359 -10.26 35.06 13.43
N PRO A 360 -11.44 34.41 13.53
CA PRO A 360 -11.52 32.98 13.80
C PRO A 360 -10.99 32.16 12.64
N VAL A 361 -10.30 31.06 12.93
CA VAL A 361 -9.85 30.05 11.97
C VAL A 361 -10.42 28.67 12.26
N LEU A 362 -10.63 28.35 13.54
CA LEU A 362 -11.28 27.11 13.97
C LEU A 362 -12.38 27.41 14.99
N VAL A 363 -13.49 26.70 14.86
CA VAL A 363 -14.58 26.71 15.83
C VAL A 363 -14.94 25.27 16.17
N GLU A 364 -14.79 24.88 17.43
CA GLU A 364 -15.19 23.59 17.96
C GLU A 364 -16.53 23.77 18.68
N MET A 365 -17.59 23.13 18.19
CA MET A 365 -18.90 23.19 18.83
C MET A 365 -18.88 22.36 20.12
N ALA A 366 -19.42 22.93 21.20
CA ALA A 366 -19.55 22.21 22.46
C ALA A 366 -20.68 21.16 22.40
N PRO A 367 -20.52 19.99 23.05
CA PRO A 367 -21.59 19.00 23.14
C PRO A 367 -22.87 19.59 23.77
N ARG A 368 -24.01 19.43 23.09
CA ARG A 368 -25.31 19.79 23.62
C ARG A 368 -25.66 18.88 24.80
N GLY A 369 -25.60 19.41 26.02
CA GLY A 369 -25.89 18.68 27.27
C GLY A 369 -24.71 18.54 28.25
N GLY A 370 -23.54 18.98 27.88
CA GLY A 370 -22.39 19.20 28.76
C GLY A 370 -22.49 20.58 29.40
N GLY A 371 -22.46 20.66 30.70
CA GLY A 371 -22.69 21.91 31.45
C GLY A 371 -21.82 23.08 30.97
N GLY A 372 -22.44 24.09 30.39
CA GLY A 372 -22.06 25.47 30.48
C GLY A 372 -20.95 26.03 29.59
N GLY A 373 -20.39 25.32 28.62
CA GLY A 373 -19.40 25.88 27.70
C GLY A 373 -19.98 26.20 26.32
N GLY A 374 -19.86 27.45 25.86
CA GLY A 374 -20.14 27.82 24.45
C GLY A 374 -19.11 27.24 23.48
N PRO A 375 -19.26 27.47 22.16
CA PRO A 375 -18.27 27.06 21.15
C PRO A 375 -16.90 27.60 21.50
N ARG A 376 -15.86 26.78 21.33
CA ARG A 376 -14.46 27.19 21.48
C ARG A 376 -13.95 27.75 20.17
N THR A 377 -13.60 29.01 20.17
CA THR A 377 -13.03 29.68 18.99
C THR A 377 -11.52 29.83 19.10
N VAL A 378 -10.81 29.53 18.05
CA VAL A 378 -9.35 29.74 17.91
C VAL A 378 -9.11 30.73 16.79
N SER A 379 -8.39 31.82 17.09
CA SER A 379 -8.00 32.81 16.08
C SER A 379 -6.75 32.39 15.29
N TRP A 380 -6.51 33.03 14.15
CA TRP A 380 -5.29 32.85 13.37
C TRP A 380 -4.05 33.11 14.23
N ARG A 381 -4.03 34.17 15.02
CA ARG A 381 -2.94 34.47 15.95
C ARG A 381 -2.67 33.35 16.92
N LEU A 382 -3.70 32.78 17.52
CA LEU A 382 -3.55 31.70 18.50
C LEU A 382 -3.05 30.41 17.83
N LEU A 383 -3.61 30.05 16.68
CA LEU A 383 -3.20 28.84 15.95
C LEU A 383 -1.77 28.96 15.43
N SER A 384 -1.41 30.09 14.77
CA SER A 384 -0.06 30.32 14.27
C SER A 384 0.98 30.24 15.39
N ARG A 385 0.73 30.94 16.52
CA ARG A 385 1.62 30.84 17.67
C ARG A 385 1.76 29.42 18.17
N ARG A 386 0.67 28.69 18.30
CA ARG A 386 0.68 27.31 18.78
C ARG A 386 1.43 26.37 17.84
N VAL A 387 1.25 26.52 16.53
CA VAL A 387 1.99 25.80 15.50
C VAL A 387 3.49 26.05 15.62
N ARG A 388 3.91 27.31 15.75
CA ARG A 388 5.33 27.67 15.89
C ARG A 388 5.95 27.11 17.17
N GLU A 389 5.26 27.21 18.31
CA GLU A 389 5.71 26.67 19.60
C GLU A 389 5.90 25.14 19.52
N ILE A 390 4.94 24.41 18.93
CA ILE A 390 5.02 22.96 18.77
C ILE A 390 6.13 22.59 17.78
N ALA A 391 6.19 23.23 16.62
CA ALA A 391 7.19 22.99 15.58
C ALA A 391 8.62 23.14 16.10
N SER A 392 8.90 24.26 16.75
CA SER A 392 10.22 24.53 17.35
C SER A 392 10.56 23.53 18.46
N GLY A 393 9.56 23.16 19.27
CA GLY A 393 9.75 22.20 20.37
C GLY A 393 9.99 20.77 19.86
N LEU A 394 9.29 20.34 18.81
CA LEU A 394 9.53 19.04 18.15
C LEU A 394 10.93 18.99 17.52
N HIS A 395 11.32 20.07 16.83
CA HIS A 395 12.66 20.17 16.24
C HIS A 395 13.76 20.11 17.29
N ALA A 396 13.59 20.81 18.41
CA ALA A 396 14.53 20.79 19.54
C ALA A 396 14.65 19.39 20.18
N ARG A 397 13.61 18.55 20.09
CA ARG A 397 13.65 17.15 20.54
C ARG A 397 14.30 16.19 19.54
N GLY A 398 14.75 16.67 18.41
CA GLY A 398 15.44 15.87 17.42
C GLY A 398 14.63 15.51 16.19
N LEU A 399 13.35 15.90 16.08
CA LEU A 399 12.57 15.64 14.87
C LEU A 399 13.11 16.48 13.70
N ARG A 400 13.30 15.84 12.55
CA ARG A 400 13.90 16.44 11.36
C ARG A 400 12.98 16.32 10.15
N ALA A 401 13.31 17.02 9.07
CA ALA A 401 12.66 16.86 7.78
C ALA A 401 12.83 15.41 7.29
N GLY A 402 11.74 14.83 6.78
CA GLY A 402 11.66 13.42 6.38
C GLY A 402 11.28 12.45 7.50
N ASP A 403 11.44 12.79 8.79
CA ASP A 403 11.01 11.95 9.90
C ASP A 403 9.49 11.77 9.89
N ARG A 404 9.02 10.59 10.23
CA ARG A 404 7.62 10.19 10.15
C ARG A 404 6.91 10.33 11.50
N VAL A 405 5.79 11.01 11.51
CA VAL A 405 4.99 11.24 12.72
C VAL A 405 3.58 10.65 12.58
N SER A 406 3.27 9.64 13.38
CA SER A 406 1.92 9.06 13.43
C SER A 406 1.05 9.83 14.40
N LEU A 407 -0.13 10.27 13.94
CA LEU A 407 -1.06 11.08 14.72
C LEU A 407 -2.28 10.25 15.15
N LEU A 408 -2.38 9.97 16.46
CA LEU A 408 -3.50 9.27 17.11
C LEU A 408 -4.31 10.26 17.96
N VAL A 409 -4.67 11.37 17.34
CA VAL A 409 -5.33 12.52 17.96
C VAL A 409 -6.70 12.71 17.34
N PRO A 410 -7.77 12.88 18.12
CA PRO A 410 -9.08 13.20 17.57
C PRO A 410 -9.06 14.52 16.79
N PRO A 411 -9.90 14.67 15.75
CA PRO A 411 -10.08 15.95 15.07
C PRO A 411 -10.39 17.09 16.03
N GLY A 412 -9.73 18.25 15.80
CA GLY A 412 -9.85 19.43 16.61
C GLY A 412 -8.61 20.32 16.53
N ALA A 413 -8.58 21.38 17.34
CA ALA A 413 -7.52 22.39 17.32
C ALA A 413 -6.13 21.82 17.62
N ASP A 414 -6.01 20.83 18.52
CA ASP A 414 -4.72 20.21 18.84
C ASP A 414 -4.21 19.35 17.66
N LEU A 415 -5.07 18.60 16.98
CA LEU A 415 -4.67 17.86 15.77
C LEU A 415 -4.27 18.83 14.66
N THR A 416 -5.03 19.89 14.43
CA THR A 416 -4.72 20.90 13.42
C THR A 416 -3.36 21.55 13.72
N ALA A 417 -3.15 22.03 14.96
CA ALA A 417 -1.89 22.65 15.34
C ALA A 417 -0.68 21.70 15.17
N LEU A 418 -0.86 20.44 15.54
CA LEU A 418 0.19 19.42 15.44
C LEU A 418 0.50 19.06 13.99
N LEU A 419 -0.51 18.90 13.13
CA LEU A 419 -0.35 18.63 11.70
C LEU A 419 0.46 19.75 11.03
N TYR A 420 0.03 21.01 11.21
CA TYR A 420 0.74 22.15 10.63
C TYR A 420 2.13 22.34 11.23
N ALA A 421 2.35 21.98 12.50
CA ALA A 421 3.68 22.00 13.10
C ALA A 421 4.61 20.97 12.46
N CYS A 422 4.13 19.75 12.19
CA CYS A 422 4.90 18.72 11.48
C CYS A 422 5.23 19.18 10.05
N LEU A 423 4.25 19.65 9.30
CA LEU A 423 4.46 20.19 7.94
C LEU A 423 5.45 21.34 7.92
N ARG A 424 5.41 22.24 8.93
CA ARG A 424 6.29 23.42 9.02
C ARG A 424 7.78 23.06 9.15
N ILE A 425 8.09 21.93 9.75
CA ILE A 425 9.47 21.44 9.93
C ILE A 425 9.85 20.35 8.93
N GLY A 426 9.00 20.05 7.97
CA GLY A 426 9.23 19.00 6.96
C GLY A 426 9.07 17.57 7.46
N ALA A 427 8.46 17.37 8.63
CA ALA A 427 8.14 16.01 9.10
C ALA A 427 6.94 15.43 8.35
N VAL A 428 7.02 14.17 7.98
CA VAL A 428 6.02 13.45 7.20
C VAL A 428 4.89 12.96 8.10
N VAL A 429 3.68 13.48 7.90
CA VAL A 429 2.52 13.11 8.72
C VAL A 429 1.92 11.79 8.25
N VAL A 430 1.88 10.78 9.13
CA VAL A 430 1.27 9.48 8.86
C VAL A 430 -0.16 9.47 9.41
N VAL A 431 -1.14 9.40 8.52
CA VAL A 431 -2.57 9.37 8.86
C VAL A 431 -3.16 8.03 8.47
N ALA A 432 -3.57 7.27 9.49
CA ALA A 432 -4.27 6.00 9.31
C ALA A 432 -5.64 6.09 10.00
N ASP A 433 -6.68 5.75 9.25
CA ASP A 433 -8.06 5.85 9.73
C ASP A 433 -8.40 4.73 10.72
N ALA A 434 -9.10 5.06 11.80
CA ALA A 434 -9.61 4.08 12.77
C ALA A 434 -10.56 3.04 12.15
N GLY A 435 -11.20 3.37 11.03
CA GLY A 435 -12.05 2.45 10.25
C GLY A 435 -11.30 1.26 9.65
N LEU A 436 -9.94 1.28 9.62
CA LEU A 436 -9.12 0.11 9.28
C LEU A 436 -9.21 -1.03 10.32
N GLY A 437 -9.79 -0.76 11.49
CA GLY A 437 -9.78 -1.66 12.63
C GLY A 437 -8.37 -1.85 13.21
N VAL A 438 -8.28 -2.45 14.39
CA VAL A 438 -7.00 -2.59 15.13
C VAL A 438 -5.91 -3.27 14.32
N LYS A 439 -6.25 -4.34 13.57
CA LYS A 439 -5.27 -5.07 12.74
C LYS A 439 -4.80 -4.26 11.52
N GLY A 440 -5.70 -3.56 10.86
CA GLY A 440 -5.38 -2.71 9.71
C GLY A 440 -4.55 -1.49 10.14
N LEU A 441 -4.98 -0.81 11.21
CA LEU A 441 -4.26 0.31 11.79
C LEU A 441 -2.86 -0.10 12.26
N GLY A 442 -2.75 -1.25 12.95
CA GLY A 442 -1.45 -1.79 13.39
C GLY A 442 -0.49 -2.02 12.22
N ARG A 443 -0.98 -2.63 11.13
CA ARG A 443 -0.16 -2.83 9.92
C ARG A 443 0.25 -1.52 9.25
N ALA A 444 -0.68 -0.57 9.13
CA ALA A 444 -0.41 0.72 8.52
C ALA A 444 0.68 1.50 9.29
N VAL A 445 0.51 1.63 10.60
CA VAL A 445 1.46 2.37 11.45
C VAL A 445 2.80 1.62 11.58
N ALA A 446 2.79 0.31 11.85
CA ALA A 446 4.03 -0.45 11.93
C ALA A 446 4.79 -0.45 10.58
N GLY A 447 4.08 -0.58 9.46
CA GLY A 447 4.68 -0.57 8.13
C GLY A 447 5.28 0.78 7.73
N SER A 448 4.69 1.90 8.18
CA SER A 448 5.24 3.24 7.94
C SER A 448 6.46 3.55 8.83
N ARG A 449 6.66 2.79 9.92
CA ARG A 449 7.74 3.01 10.90
C ARG A 449 7.90 4.48 11.32
N PRO A 450 6.96 5.03 12.08
CA PRO A 450 7.08 6.41 12.54
C PRO A 450 8.23 6.56 13.55
N ASP A 451 8.94 7.68 13.46
CA ASP A 451 9.97 8.11 14.42
C ASP A 451 9.31 8.65 15.70
N MET A 452 8.08 9.15 15.55
CA MET A 452 7.29 9.66 16.67
C MET A 452 5.81 9.26 16.55
N VAL A 453 5.21 8.91 17.68
CA VAL A 453 3.76 8.64 17.81
C VAL A 453 3.16 9.64 18.78
N VAL A 454 2.32 10.55 18.28
CA VAL A 454 1.62 11.54 19.11
C VAL A 454 0.17 11.14 19.28
N GLY A 455 -0.33 11.04 20.51
CA GLY A 455 -1.68 10.56 20.69
C GLY A 455 -2.33 10.84 22.03
N ILE A 456 -3.62 10.54 22.09
CA ILE A 456 -4.37 10.47 23.35
C ILE A 456 -3.99 9.19 24.13
N PRO A 457 -4.23 9.12 25.45
CA PRO A 457 -3.82 7.96 26.27
C PRO A 457 -4.27 6.60 25.72
N ALA A 458 -5.47 6.50 25.17
CA ALA A 458 -5.98 5.26 24.58
C ALA A 458 -5.20 4.84 23.33
N GLY A 459 -4.86 5.79 22.44
CA GLY A 459 -4.03 5.55 21.26
C GLY A 459 -2.62 5.14 21.63
N LEU A 460 -2.01 5.78 22.63
CA LEU A 460 -0.66 5.45 23.12
C LEU A 460 -0.62 4.09 23.84
N ALA A 461 -1.69 3.70 24.54
CA ALA A 461 -1.82 2.37 25.10
C ALA A 461 -1.85 1.29 24.00
N LEU A 462 -2.59 1.54 22.92
CA LEU A 462 -2.63 0.66 21.77
C LEU A 462 -1.25 0.57 21.08
N ALA A 463 -0.58 1.71 20.86
CA ALA A 463 0.75 1.77 20.27
C ALA A 463 1.77 0.96 21.08
N ARG A 464 1.70 1.06 22.44
CA ARG A 464 2.56 0.28 23.32
C ARG A 464 2.24 -1.22 23.26
N ALA A 465 0.96 -1.57 23.32
CA ALA A 465 0.53 -2.98 23.32
C ALA A 465 0.89 -3.70 22.00
N LEU A 466 0.85 -2.98 20.89
CA LEU A 466 1.20 -3.51 19.56
C LEU A 466 2.68 -3.33 19.20
N GLY A 467 3.49 -2.76 20.09
CA GLY A 467 4.93 -2.57 19.89
C GLY A 467 5.27 -1.63 18.72
N TRP A 468 4.45 -0.61 18.47
CA TRP A 468 4.75 0.34 17.39
C TRP A 468 6.03 1.11 17.69
N PRO A 469 6.89 1.33 16.66
CA PRO A 469 8.11 2.10 16.81
C PRO A 469 7.83 3.59 17.07
N GLY A 470 8.87 4.31 17.43
CA GLY A 470 8.85 5.76 17.61
C GLY A 470 8.68 6.22 19.05
N GLU A 471 9.15 7.44 19.31
CA GLU A 471 9.00 8.12 20.61
C GLU A 471 7.52 8.45 20.86
N ARG A 472 7.00 8.17 22.05
CA ARG A 472 5.58 8.41 22.38
C ARG A 472 5.39 9.74 23.07
N ILE A 473 4.54 10.59 22.49
CA ILE A 473 4.17 11.91 22.99
C ILE A 473 2.69 11.94 23.32
N SER A 474 2.34 12.39 24.50
CA SER A 474 0.93 12.56 24.88
C SER A 474 0.43 13.95 24.49
N VAL A 475 -0.77 14.04 23.92
CA VAL A 475 -1.45 15.32 23.63
C VAL A 475 -1.73 16.11 24.92
N THR A 476 -1.98 15.41 26.04
CA THR A 476 -2.26 15.99 27.34
C THR A 476 -1.16 15.68 28.35
N THR A 477 -1.06 16.49 29.40
CA THR A 477 -0.17 16.19 30.52
C THR A 477 -0.72 15.02 31.31
N LEU A 478 0.09 13.98 31.51
CA LEU A 478 -0.28 12.78 32.24
C LEU A 478 0.37 12.75 33.64
N ALA A 479 -0.28 12.09 34.57
CA ALA A 479 0.33 11.78 35.86
C ALA A 479 1.58 10.90 35.65
N PRO A 480 2.70 11.11 36.39
CA PRO A 480 3.95 10.39 36.20
C PRO A 480 3.85 8.85 36.16
N PRO A 481 3.02 8.18 36.97
CA PRO A 481 2.86 6.72 36.88
C PRO A 481 2.22 6.29 35.55
N VAL A 482 1.23 7.06 35.04
CA VAL A 482 0.53 6.76 33.79
C VAL A 482 1.48 7.00 32.61
N ALA A 483 2.21 8.12 32.60
CA ALA A 483 3.19 8.41 31.57
C ALA A 483 4.24 7.30 31.46
N ARG A 484 4.77 6.85 32.59
CA ARG A 484 5.74 5.73 32.65
C ARG A 484 5.12 4.41 32.16
N ALA A 485 3.89 4.11 32.59
CA ALA A 485 3.17 2.90 32.16
C ALA A 485 2.92 2.87 30.66
N LEU A 486 2.71 4.03 30.01
CA LEU A 486 2.51 4.15 28.56
C LEU A 486 3.82 4.34 27.79
N GLY A 487 4.96 4.55 28.48
CA GLY A 487 6.24 4.85 27.86
C GLY A 487 6.24 6.21 27.16
N VAL A 488 5.55 7.19 27.75
CA VAL A 488 5.46 8.56 27.22
C VAL A 488 6.67 9.36 27.65
N ALA A 489 7.39 9.94 26.69
CA ALA A 489 8.59 10.71 26.90
C ALA A 489 8.30 12.19 27.23
N ALA A 490 7.25 12.76 26.66
CA ALA A 490 6.84 14.14 26.88
C ALA A 490 5.34 14.35 26.60
N SER A 491 4.84 15.54 26.97
CA SER A 491 3.50 15.97 26.58
C SER A 491 3.55 17.13 25.59
N LEU A 492 2.57 17.26 24.73
CA LEU A 492 2.45 18.36 23.76
C LEU A 492 2.49 19.75 24.42
N PRO A 493 1.81 19.98 25.58
CA PRO A 493 1.95 21.24 26.32
C PRO A 493 3.38 21.54 26.80
N GLN A 494 4.16 20.50 27.14
CA GLN A 494 5.56 20.67 27.51
C GLN A 494 6.40 21.03 26.30
N ILE A 495 6.26 20.28 25.20
CA ILE A 495 6.97 20.53 23.93
C ILE A 495 6.73 21.96 23.45
N ALA A 496 5.49 22.43 23.49
CA ALA A 496 5.16 23.79 23.09
C ALA A 496 5.78 24.86 24.03
N ARG A 497 5.84 24.60 25.35
CA ARG A 497 6.55 25.52 26.28
C ARG A 497 8.03 25.58 26.00
N ASP A 498 8.66 24.43 25.78
CA ASP A 498 10.10 24.35 25.51
C ASP A 498 10.44 25.00 24.16
N GLY A 499 9.53 24.93 23.18
CA GLY A 499 9.67 25.52 21.85
C GLY A 499 9.62 27.04 21.82
N ARG A 500 9.06 27.71 22.85
CA ARG A 500 8.96 29.19 22.87
C ARG A 500 10.30 29.91 22.75
N ALA A 501 11.37 29.31 23.28
CA ALA A 501 12.71 29.87 23.26
C ALA A 501 13.58 29.34 22.10
N GLN A 502 13.01 28.48 21.23
CA GLN A 502 13.73 27.85 20.15
C GLN A 502 13.48 28.53 18.80
N VAL A 503 14.46 28.38 17.91
CA VAL A 503 14.36 28.90 16.54
C VAL A 503 13.72 27.82 15.63
N LEU A 504 12.83 28.24 14.74
CA LEU A 504 12.28 27.37 13.70
C LEU A 504 13.38 27.03 12.68
N PRO A 505 13.41 25.76 12.22
CA PRO A 505 14.27 25.42 11.07
C PRO A 505 13.75 26.08 9.78
N PRO A 506 14.53 26.03 8.68
CA PRO A 506 14.06 26.42 7.36
C PRO A 506 12.77 25.68 6.99
N GLU A 507 11.98 26.26 6.11
CA GLU A 507 10.82 25.57 5.53
C GLU A 507 11.25 24.43 4.63
N PRO A 508 10.44 23.34 4.52
CA PRO A 508 10.73 22.24 3.63
C PRO A 508 10.60 22.67 2.16
N ALA A 509 11.24 21.90 1.28
CA ALA A 509 11.09 22.08 -0.16
C ALA A 509 9.71 21.65 -0.65
N ALA A 510 9.32 22.17 -1.81
CA ALA A 510 8.04 21.81 -2.43
C ALA A 510 7.93 20.32 -2.75
N ASP A 511 9.03 19.68 -3.11
CA ASP A 511 9.06 18.27 -3.52
C ASP A 511 9.42 17.31 -2.38
N ASP A 512 9.58 17.82 -1.15
CA ASP A 512 9.72 16.97 0.03
C ASP A 512 8.41 16.29 0.37
N ASP A 513 8.50 15.03 0.82
CA ASP A 513 7.35 14.27 1.34
C ASP A 513 6.70 15.03 2.50
N ALA A 514 5.39 15.11 2.50
CA ALA A 514 4.62 15.86 3.50
C ALA A 514 3.65 14.97 4.28
N ALA A 515 3.03 14.00 3.60
CA ALA A 515 2.04 13.12 4.23
C ALA A 515 2.03 11.72 3.62
N ILE A 516 1.67 10.73 4.45
CA ILE A 516 1.33 9.37 4.05
C ILE A 516 -0.10 9.10 4.51
N LEU A 517 -1.03 9.02 3.57
CA LEU A 517 -2.46 8.82 3.83
C LEU A 517 -2.83 7.37 3.51
N PHE A 518 -3.34 6.61 4.48
CA PHE A 518 -3.72 5.22 4.24
C PHE A 518 -5.12 5.10 3.68
N THR A 519 -5.26 4.35 2.58
CA THR A 519 -6.54 4.05 1.95
C THR A 519 -7.37 3.08 2.79
N SER A 520 -8.69 3.09 2.62
CA SER A 520 -9.62 2.21 3.34
C SER A 520 -9.59 0.73 2.91
N GLY A 521 -8.81 0.37 1.87
CA GLY A 521 -8.53 -1.01 1.48
C GLY A 521 -9.74 -1.89 1.15
N SER A 522 -10.70 -1.41 0.34
CA SER A 522 -11.88 -2.22 -0.04
C SER A 522 -11.55 -3.46 -0.88
N THR A 523 -10.38 -3.52 -1.50
CA THR A 523 -9.95 -4.63 -2.38
C THR A 523 -8.64 -5.30 -1.93
N GLY A 524 -8.11 -4.94 -0.75
CA GLY A 524 -6.84 -5.47 -0.27
C GLY A 524 -6.33 -4.74 0.98
N PRO A 525 -5.10 -5.00 1.42
CA PRO A 525 -4.47 -4.25 2.50
C PRO A 525 -4.42 -2.75 2.19
N ALA A 526 -4.56 -1.92 3.22
CA ALA A 526 -4.47 -0.47 3.09
C ALA A 526 -3.10 -0.07 2.52
N LYS A 527 -3.11 0.81 1.51
CA LYS A 527 -1.90 1.34 0.88
C LYS A 527 -1.58 2.70 1.47
N GLY A 528 -0.32 2.98 1.77
CA GLY A 528 0.16 4.30 2.15
C GLY A 528 0.36 5.16 0.90
N VAL A 529 -0.41 6.22 0.76
CA VAL A 529 -0.37 7.16 -0.36
C VAL A 529 0.48 8.35 0.03
N VAL A 530 1.62 8.55 -0.61
CA VAL A 530 2.59 9.61 -0.30
C VAL A 530 2.26 10.87 -1.09
N TYR A 531 2.19 11.97 -0.39
CA TYR A 531 2.04 13.32 -0.95
C TYR A 531 3.24 14.19 -0.63
N THR A 532 3.72 14.94 -1.61
CA THR A 532 4.68 16.03 -1.40
C THR A 532 3.95 17.33 -1.04
N ASN A 533 4.70 18.32 -0.56
CA ASN A 533 4.15 19.66 -0.30
C ASN A 533 3.54 20.29 -1.56
N ARG A 534 4.15 20.08 -2.74
CA ARG A 534 3.64 20.55 -4.04
C ARG A 534 2.25 20.01 -4.35
N GLN A 535 2.05 18.74 -4.16
CA GLN A 535 0.78 18.06 -4.47
C GLN A 535 -0.32 18.47 -3.50
N LEU A 536 0.01 18.60 -2.21
CA LEU A 536 -0.94 19.12 -1.22
C LEU A 536 -1.33 20.58 -1.51
N ALA A 537 -0.38 21.40 -1.97
CA ALA A 537 -0.68 22.77 -2.38
C ALA A 537 -1.59 22.79 -3.62
N ALA A 538 -1.29 21.96 -4.63
CA ALA A 538 -2.14 21.84 -5.81
C ALA A 538 -3.55 21.34 -5.46
N LEU A 539 -3.68 20.40 -4.51
CA LEU A 539 -4.96 19.95 -3.99
C LEU A 539 -5.75 21.09 -3.35
N ARG A 540 -5.11 21.88 -2.47
CA ARG A 540 -5.71 23.08 -1.86
C ARG A 540 -6.21 24.03 -2.93
N ASP A 541 -5.38 24.34 -3.93
CA ASP A 541 -5.71 25.31 -4.99
C ASP A 541 -6.88 24.84 -5.85
N THR A 542 -6.91 23.54 -6.22
CA THR A 542 -8.03 22.93 -6.96
C THR A 542 -9.34 23.02 -6.16
N LEU A 543 -9.30 22.67 -4.87
CA LEU A 543 -10.50 22.75 -4.01
C LEU A 543 -10.96 24.19 -3.80
N GLY A 544 -10.01 25.10 -3.52
CA GLY A 544 -10.30 26.53 -3.34
C GLY A 544 -10.95 27.16 -4.56
N SER A 545 -10.40 26.89 -5.74
CA SER A 545 -10.93 27.38 -7.01
C SER A 545 -12.29 26.79 -7.37
N ARG A 546 -12.45 25.46 -7.24
CA ARG A 546 -13.70 24.77 -7.64
C ARG A 546 -14.90 25.18 -6.79
N PHE A 547 -14.71 25.36 -5.47
CA PHE A 547 -15.80 25.63 -4.54
C PHE A 547 -15.81 27.04 -3.98
N ASP A 548 -15.02 27.93 -4.56
CA ASP A 548 -14.87 29.34 -4.12
C ASP A 548 -14.64 29.46 -2.59
N VAL A 549 -13.66 28.69 -2.11
CA VAL A 549 -13.28 28.68 -0.69
C VAL A 549 -11.99 29.47 -0.49
N GLY A 550 -12.06 30.51 0.34
CA GLY A 550 -10.91 31.38 0.61
C GLY A 550 -11.02 32.08 1.96
N VAL A 551 -10.21 33.16 2.12
CA VAL A 551 -10.20 33.95 3.35
C VAL A 551 -11.58 34.59 3.57
N GLY A 552 -12.14 34.34 4.76
CA GLY A 552 -13.48 34.82 5.13
C GLY A 552 -14.62 33.82 4.84
N THR A 553 -14.35 32.69 4.21
CA THR A 553 -15.34 31.64 4.02
C THR A 553 -15.58 30.89 5.33
N GLY A 554 -16.83 30.77 5.76
CA GLY A 554 -17.21 29.83 6.82
C GLY A 554 -17.45 28.43 6.24
N LEU A 555 -16.72 27.42 6.74
CA LEU A 555 -16.77 26.03 6.30
C LEU A 555 -17.22 25.10 7.44
N VAL A 556 -18.39 24.50 7.35
CA VAL A 556 -18.76 23.40 8.26
C VAL A 556 -18.18 22.09 7.72
N ALA A 557 -17.28 21.50 8.49
CA ALA A 557 -16.60 20.27 8.12
C ALA A 557 -17.10 19.08 8.95
N GLY A 558 -18.11 18.38 8.44
CA GLY A 558 -18.59 17.10 8.97
C GLY A 558 -17.70 15.89 8.63
N PHE A 559 -16.47 16.15 8.15
CA PHE A 559 -15.47 15.15 7.79
C PHE A 559 -14.07 15.69 8.11
N ALA A 560 -13.31 14.95 8.92
CA ALA A 560 -12.05 15.41 9.49
C ALA A 560 -11.00 15.96 8.49
N PRO A 561 -10.73 15.34 7.34
CA PRO A 561 -9.77 15.87 6.37
C PRO A 561 -10.09 17.27 5.87
N PHE A 562 -11.36 17.60 5.68
CA PHE A 562 -11.76 18.94 5.27
C PHE A 562 -11.59 19.97 6.40
N ALA A 563 -11.82 19.57 7.66
CA ALA A 563 -11.52 20.43 8.80
C ALA A 563 -10.05 20.82 8.86
N LEU A 564 -9.15 19.88 8.55
CA LEU A 564 -7.70 20.08 8.55
C LEU A 564 -7.21 20.95 7.39
N LEU A 565 -7.90 20.94 6.25
CA LEU A 565 -7.58 21.79 5.10
C LEU A 565 -8.10 23.23 5.25
N GLY A 566 -9.08 23.47 6.11
CA GLY A 566 -9.66 24.80 6.31
C GLY A 566 -8.65 25.92 6.47
N PRO A 567 -7.65 25.83 7.38
CA PRO A 567 -6.63 26.86 7.53
C PRO A 567 -5.78 27.08 6.26
N ALA A 568 -5.48 26.02 5.50
CA ALA A 568 -4.73 26.16 4.24
C ALA A 568 -5.54 26.86 3.16
N LEU A 569 -6.85 26.66 3.15
CA LEU A 569 -7.79 27.36 2.26
C LEU A 569 -8.08 28.80 2.70
N GLY A 570 -7.78 29.17 3.95
CA GLY A 570 -8.12 30.48 4.53
C GLY A 570 -9.51 30.50 5.17
N ALA A 571 -10.22 29.37 5.22
CA ALA A 571 -11.57 29.29 5.74
C ALA A 571 -11.60 29.21 7.28
N THR A 572 -12.67 29.75 7.86
CA THR A 572 -13.05 29.46 9.25
C THR A 572 -13.69 28.07 9.29
N SER A 573 -12.93 27.08 9.75
CA SER A 573 -13.38 25.68 9.80
C SER A 573 -14.16 25.39 11.08
N VAL A 574 -15.38 24.93 10.95
CA VAL A 574 -16.26 24.57 12.08
C VAL A 574 -16.45 23.08 12.15
N THR A 575 -16.05 22.49 13.29
CA THR A 575 -16.39 21.09 13.59
C THR A 575 -17.73 21.05 14.31
N PRO A 576 -18.79 20.46 13.71
CA PRO A 576 -20.10 20.36 14.35
C PRO A 576 -20.06 19.47 15.61
N ASP A 577 -21.06 19.61 16.48
CA ASP A 577 -21.23 18.71 17.63
C ASP A 577 -21.63 17.31 17.16
N MET A 578 -20.63 16.48 16.93
CA MET A 578 -20.76 15.08 16.52
C MET A 578 -19.51 14.27 16.88
N ASP A 579 -19.67 12.98 17.03
CA ASP A 579 -18.54 12.05 16.98
C ASP A 579 -18.14 11.85 15.53
N VAL A 580 -17.01 12.40 15.13
CA VAL A 580 -16.50 12.33 13.74
C VAL A 580 -16.21 10.89 13.28
N THR A 581 -16.05 9.94 14.21
CA THR A 581 -15.93 8.51 13.90
C THR A 581 -17.28 7.84 13.64
N ARG A 582 -18.37 8.55 13.94
CA ARG A 582 -19.77 8.12 13.75
C ARG A 582 -20.57 9.17 12.99
N PRO A 583 -20.32 9.36 11.69
CA PRO A 583 -20.94 10.41 10.88
C PRO A 583 -22.48 10.43 10.96
N ARG A 584 -23.10 9.27 11.17
CA ARG A 584 -24.55 9.12 11.33
C ARG A 584 -25.13 9.82 12.59
N ASP A 585 -24.27 10.29 13.49
CA ASP A 585 -24.72 11.00 14.71
C ASP A 585 -24.92 12.50 14.46
N LEU A 586 -24.55 13.05 13.28
CA LEU A 586 -24.77 14.43 12.90
C LEU A 586 -26.24 14.71 12.69
N THR A 587 -26.85 15.56 13.55
CA THR A 587 -28.26 15.98 13.42
C THR A 587 -28.40 17.28 12.63
N ALA A 588 -29.60 17.55 12.11
CA ALA A 588 -29.91 18.80 11.41
C ALA A 588 -29.67 20.04 12.28
N SER A 589 -30.06 19.99 13.56
CA SER A 589 -29.86 21.10 14.51
C SER A 589 -28.38 21.31 14.85
N ALA A 590 -27.55 20.24 14.91
CA ALA A 590 -26.12 20.37 15.15
C ALA A 590 -25.44 21.00 13.94
N LEU A 591 -25.84 20.60 12.72
CA LEU A 591 -25.37 21.22 11.48
C LEU A 591 -25.73 22.71 11.40
N ALA A 592 -26.98 23.07 11.69
CA ALA A 592 -27.45 24.46 11.67
C ALA A 592 -26.72 25.34 12.70
N ALA A 593 -26.50 24.82 13.91
CA ALA A 593 -25.73 25.51 14.94
C ALA A 593 -24.27 25.76 14.49
N ALA A 594 -23.66 24.78 13.88
CA ALA A 594 -22.30 24.93 13.33
C ALA A 594 -22.29 25.94 12.18
N ALA A 595 -23.27 25.94 11.29
CA ALA A 595 -23.40 26.90 10.22
C ALA A 595 -23.56 28.34 10.77
N SER A 596 -24.36 28.51 11.81
CA SER A 596 -24.55 29.81 12.46
C SER A 596 -23.29 30.33 13.17
N ALA A 597 -22.44 29.43 13.71
CA ALA A 597 -21.29 29.82 14.52
C ALA A 597 -20.17 30.52 13.71
N ALA A 598 -20.13 30.37 12.41
CA ALA A 598 -19.14 30.97 11.51
C ALA A 598 -19.76 31.56 10.22
N ASP A 599 -21.06 31.88 10.23
CA ASP A 599 -21.80 32.32 9.03
C ASP A 599 -21.45 31.48 7.78
N ALA A 600 -21.51 30.15 7.97
CA ALA A 600 -20.97 29.21 7.00
C ALA A 600 -21.72 29.26 5.67
N THR A 601 -20.95 29.40 4.60
CA THR A 601 -21.43 29.36 3.22
C THR A 601 -21.16 28.02 2.55
N VAL A 602 -20.24 27.21 3.11
CA VAL A 602 -19.88 25.90 2.58
C VAL A 602 -20.07 24.84 3.65
N VAL A 603 -20.70 23.72 3.29
CA VAL A 603 -20.91 22.56 4.16
C VAL A 603 -20.34 21.33 3.48
N PHE A 604 -19.52 20.56 4.17
CA PHE A 604 -19.13 19.22 3.78
C PHE A 604 -19.72 18.19 4.76
N ALA A 605 -20.49 17.22 4.26
CA ALA A 605 -21.02 16.12 5.04
C ALA A 605 -20.92 14.79 4.28
N SER A 606 -20.53 13.71 5.00
CA SER A 606 -20.52 12.37 4.36
C SER A 606 -21.95 11.91 4.06
N PRO A 607 -22.14 10.94 3.14
CA PRO A 607 -23.48 10.40 2.82
C PRO A 607 -24.27 9.93 4.03
N ALA A 608 -23.59 9.27 4.98
CA ALA A 608 -24.22 8.80 6.23
C ALA A 608 -24.63 9.94 7.17
N ALA A 609 -23.82 11.00 7.24
CA ALA A 609 -24.15 12.21 7.99
C ALA A 609 -25.35 12.92 7.37
N LEU A 610 -25.33 13.07 6.05
CA LEU A 610 -26.40 13.75 5.31
C LEU A 610 -27.75 13.02 5.45
N ALA A 611 -27.74 11.68 5.43
CA ALA A 611 -28.96 10.90 5.66
C ALA A 611 -29.57 11.17 7.04
N ASN A 612 -28.76 11.27 8.10
CA ASN A 612 -29.28 11.59 9.44
C ASN A 612 -29.69 13.06 9.58
N VAL A 613 -28.98 13.99 8.96
CA VAL A 613 -29.40 15.40 8.89
C VAL A 613 -30.78 15.50 8.26
N VAL A 614 -31.02 14.82 7.14
CA VAL A 614 -32.36 14.79 6.51
C VAL A 614 -33.39 14.11 7.40
N ALA A 615 -33.06 13.03 8.09
CA ALA A 615 -33.97 12.31 8.98
C ALA A 615 -34.38 13.10 10.25
N THR A 616 -33.54 14.04 10.66
CA THR A 616 -33.77 14.87 11.87
C THR A 616 -34.22 16.30 11.58
N ALA A 617 -34.58 16.60 10.33
CA ALA A 617 -34.91 17.94 9.84
C ALA A 617 -36.14 18.57 10.51
N ASP A 618 -37.10 17.75 10.98
CA ASP A 618 -38.30 18.22 11.64
C ASP A 618 -38.02 18.96 12.97
N ALA A 619 -36.84 18.73 13.56
CA ALA A 619 -36.40 19.39 14.78
C ALA A 619 -35.84 20.80 14.58
N LEU A 620 -35.71 21.28 13.32
CA LEU A 620 -35.13 22.59 13.01
C LEU A 620 -36.08 23.74 13.43
N SER A 621 -35.54 24.69 14.18
CA SER A 621 -36.17 25.96 14.48
C SER A 621 -36.12 26.93 13.26
N ALA A 622 -36.85 28.06 13.39
CA ALA A 622 -36.78 29.10 12.34
C ALA A 622 -35.39 29.68 12.21
N ALA A 623 -34.67 29.89 13.30
CA ALA A 623 -33.27 30.38 13.29
C ALA A 623 -32.29 29.35 12.68
N ASP A 624 -32.51 28.05 12.93
CA ASP A 624 -31.72 26.99 12.29
C ASP A 624 -31.90 26.99 10.78
N ARG A 625 -33.16 27.15 10.31
CA ARG A 625 -33.47 27.24 8.85
C ARG A 625 -32.88 28.47 8.21
N GLU A 626 -32.89 29.60 8.92
CA GLU A 626 -32.24 30.81 8.46
C GLU A 626 -30.72 30.63 8.32
N ALA A 627 -30.06 30.01 9.28
CA ALA A 627 -28.64 29.70 9.24
C ALA A 627 -28.29 28.78 8.04
N LEU A 628 -29.08 27.73 7.86
CA LEU A 628 -28.91 26.81 6.70
C LEU A 628 -29.24 27.49 5.35
N GLY A 629 -30.12 28.48 5.34
CA GLY A 629 -30.48 29.28 4.14
C GLY A 629 -29.32 30.14 3.62
N ARG A 630 -28.27 30.38 4.42
CA ARG A 630 -27.05 31.10 4.00
C ARG A 630 -26.02 30.22 3.31
N VAL A 631 -26.16 28.91 3.42
CA VAL A 631 -25.24 27.95 2.76
C VAL A 631 -25.38 28.06 1.25
N ARG A 632 -24.26 28.19 0.53
CA ARG A 632 -24.19 28.33 -0.93
C ARG A 632 -23.70 27.05 -1.61
N SER A 633 -22.92 26.25 -0.91
CA SER A 633 -22.41 24.99 -1.44
C SER A 633 -22.55 23.88 -0.40
N LEU A 634 -23.22 22.79 -0.78
CA LEU A 634 -23.30 21.56 0.02
C LEU A 634 -22.56 20.45 -0.71
N LEU A 635 -21.49 19.96 -0.10
CA LEU A 635 -20.61 18.93 -0.67
C LEU A 635 -20.83 17.60 0.04
N SER A 636 -20.96 16.51 -0.70
CA SER A 636 -21.01 15.16 -0.14
C SER A 636 -20.26 14.18 -1.04
N ALA A 637 -19.28 13.47 -0.47
CA ALA A 637 -18.41 12.56 -1.20
C ALA A 637 -18.10 11.29 -0.41
N GLY A 638 -17.47 10.32 -1.10
CA GLY A 638 -17.00 9.06 -0.52
C GLY A 638 -17.81 7.84 -0.93
N ALA A 639 -19.05 8.00 -1.36
CA ALA A 639 -19.89 6.98 -1.95
C ALA A 639 -20.98 7.59 -2.83
N PRO A 640 -21.54 6.84 -3.81
CA PRO A 640 -22.70 7.29 -4.58
C PRO A 640 -23.87 7.65 -3.67
N LEU A 641 -24.55 8.76 -3.97
CA LEU A 641 -25.77 9.20 -3.31
C LEU A 641 -26.95 9.09 -4.25
N SER A 642 -28.12 8.72 -3.70
CA SER A 642 -29.35 8.74 -4.50
C SER A 642 -29.82 10.18 -4.72
N GLU A 643 -30.39 10.44 -5.91
CA GLU A 643 -30.99 11.73 -6.24
C GLU A 643 -32.02 12.15 -5.18
N ALA A 644 -32.84 11.21 -4.70
CA ALA A 644 -33.86 11.48 -3.70
C ALA A 644 -33.27 11.99 -2.36
N LEU A 645 -32.12 11.46 -1.91
CA LEU A 645 -31.45 11.96 -0.71
C LEU A 645 -30.88 13.36 -0.94
N LEU A 646 -30.24 13.59 -2.09
CA LEU A 646 -29.70 14.90 -2.45
C LEU A 646 -30.80 15.96 -2.57
N ALA A 647 -31.93 15.64 -3.19
CA ALA A 647 -33.07 16.54 -3.30
C ALA A 647 -33.66 16.93 -1.93
N ARG A 648 -33.76 15.95 -1.00
CA ARG A 648 -34.20 16.24 0.37
C ARG A 648 -33.19 17.10 1.14
N ALA A 649 -31.90 16.88 0.92
CA ALA A 649 -30.84 17.70 1.51
C ALA A 649 -30.85 19.12 0.93
N ALA A 650 -31.03 19.27 -0.38
CA ALA A 650 -31.16 20.57 -1.07
C ALA A 650 -32.31 21.40 -0.49
N ALA A 651 -33.43 20.77 -0.13
CA ALA A 651 -34.56 21.46 0.48
C ALA A 651 -34.22 22.09 1.86
N LEU A 652 -33.19 21.61 2.55
CA LEU A 652 -32.73 22.19 3.82
C LEU A 652 -31.76 23.36 3.63
N VAL A 653 -31.11 23.46 2.48
CA VAL A 653 -30.16 24.50 2.10
C VAL A 653 -30.57 25.14 0.76
N PRO A 654 -31.70 25.86 0.71
CA PRO A 654 -32.36 26.24 -0.56
C PRO A 654 -31.55 27.19 -1.45
N ALA A 655 -30.54 27.86 -0.91
CA ALA A 655 -29.62 28.71 -1.68
C ALA A 655 -28.34 27.97 -2.15
N ALA A 656 -28.19 26.69 -1.76
CA ALA A 656 -26.96 25.96 -2.05
C ALA A 656 -27.03 25.19 -3.38
N GLU A 657 -25.96 25.23 -4.13
CA GLU A 657 -25.65 24.21 -5.11
C GLU A 657 -25.17 22.93 -4.38
N VAL A 658 -25.73 21.78 -4.75
CA VAL A 658 -25.43 20.50 -4.10
C VAL A 658 -24.50 19.70 -5.00
N HIS A 659 -23.32 19.39 -4.52
CA HIS A 659 -22.23 18.75 -5.24
C HIS A 659 -21.94 17.34 -4.75
N THR A 660 -21.60 16.45 -5.66
CA THR A 660 -21.08 15.11 -5.35
C THR A 660 -19.76 14.86 -6.08
N PRO A 661 -18.65 15.37 -5.53
CA PRO A 661 -17.34 15.20 -6.14
C PRO A 661 -16.88 13.73 -6.10
N TYR A 662 -16.25 13.28 -7.19
CA TYR A 662 -15.60 11.98 -7.29
C TYR A 662 -14.08 12.15 -7.17
N GLY A 663 -13.48 11.22 -6.44
CA GLY A 663 -12.04 11.12 -6.25
C GLY A 663 -11.70 9.97 -5.30
N MET A 664 -10.43 9.87 -5.01
CA MET A 664 -9.86 8.82 -4.16
C MET A 664 -8.71 9.39 -3.32
N THR A 665 -8.16 8.57 -2.41
CA THR A 665 -7.02 9.02 -1.60
C THR A 665 -5.81 9.39 -2.47
N GLU A 666 -5.65 8.77 -3.62
CA GLU A 666 -4.58 8.99 -4.60
C GLU A 666 -4.75 10.28 -5.43
N GLY A 667 -5.95 10.81 -5.49
CA GLY A 667 -6.30 12.04 -6.19
C GLY A 667 -7.68 12.51 -5.75
N LEU A 668 -7.72 13.35 -4.73
CA LEU A 668 -8.97 13.92 -4.23
C LEU A 668 -9.46 14.99 -5.19
N LEU A 669 -10.75 14.91 -5.55
CA LEU A 669 -11.43 15.74 -6.53
C LEU A 669 -10.87 15.56 -7.95
N LEU A 670 -11.39 14.54 -8.63
CA LEU A 670 -11.11 14.33 -10.05
C LEU A 670 -12.22 14.91 -10.92
N THR A 671 -13.48 14.63 -10.57
CA THR A 671 -14.65 15.19 -11.24
C THR A 671 -15.66 15.71 -10.23
N ASP A 672 -16.59 16.50 -10.67
CA ASP A 672 -17.69 17.01 -9.85
C ASP A 672 -19.00 17.04 -10.62
N VAL A 673 -20.08 16.64 -9.96
CA VAL A 673 -21.44 16.72 -10.51
C VAL A 673 -22.39 17.35 -9.50
N THR A 674 -23.25 18.23 -9.97
CA THR A 674 -24.31 18.82 -9.17
C THR A 674 -25.58 17.96 -9.17
N LEU A 675 -26.51 18.20 -8.24
CA LEU A 675 -27.84 17.56 -8.25
C LEU A 675 -28.57 17.78 -9.58
N GLU A 676 -28.45 18.97 -10.17
CA GLU A 676 -29.05 19.26 -11.48
C GLU A 676 -28.35 18.45 -12.57
N GLY A 677 -27.02 18.36 -12.55
CA GLY A 677 -26.24 17.51 -13.44
C GLY A 677 -26.63 16.03 -13.35
N ILE A 678 -26.88 15.51 -12.15
CA ILE A 678 -27.36 14.13 -11.94
C ILE A 678 -28.75 13.94 -12.60
N ARG A 679 -29.65 14.89 -12.44
CA ARG A 679 -31.00 14.86 -13.08
C ARG A 679 -30.88 14.88 -14.59
N ALA A 680 -30.04 15.74 -15.13
CA ALA A 680 -29.79 15.80 -16.57
C ALA A 680 -29.17 14.51 -17.11
N ALA A 681 -28.23 13.91 -16.34
CA ALA A 681 -27.60 12.64 -16.67
C ALA A 681 -28.60 11.47 -16.68
N ALA A 682 -29.54 11.43 -15.74
CA ALA A 682 -30.57 10.39 -15.68
C ALA A 682 -31.45 10.34 -16.93
N LEU A 683 -31.62 11.45 -17.63
CA LEU A 683 -32.39 11.52 -18.87
C LEU A 683 -31.63 10.90 -20.06
N ARG A 684 -30.30 10.75 -19.98
CA ARG A 684 -29.46 10.12 -21.03
C ARG A 684 -29.51 8.60 -21.00
N GLY A 685 -29.78 8.02 -19.84
CA GLY A 685 -29.97 6.57 -19.71
C GLY A 685 -28.69 5.73 -19.87
N ASP A 686 -27.52 6.34 -19.72
CA ASP A 686 -26.22 5.62 -19.77
C ASP A 686 -26.03 4.65 -18.60
N ALA A 687 -25.20 3.64 -18.83
CA ALA A 687 -24.87 2.67 -17.80
C ALA A 687 -23.86 3.25 -16.81
N GLY A 688 -24.09 3.03 -15.52
CA GLY A 688 -23.17 3.49 -14.50
C GLY A 688 -23.69 4.67 -13.68
N VAL A 689 -22.80 5.23 -12.86
CA VAL A 689 -23.07 6.42 -12.05
C VAL A 689 -22.36 7.61 -12.68
N CYS A 690 -23.10 8.61 -13.15
CA CYS A 690 -22.52 9.86 -13.59
C CYS A 690 -21.86 10.57 -12.41
N VAL A 691 -20.58 10.87 -12.55
CA VAL A 691 -19.79 11.60 -11.54
C VAL A 691 -19.34 12.98 -12.07
N GLY A 692 -19.89 13.39 -13.21
CA GLY A 692 -19.69 14.71 -13.79
C GLY A 692 -18.43 14.89 -14.61
N GLU A 693 -18.14 16.13 -14.92
CA GLU A 693 -17.01 16.52 -15.76
C GLU A 693 -15.70 16.62 -14.93
N PRO A 694 -14.54 16.39 -15.56
CA PRO A 694 -13.25 16.66 -14.92
C PRO A 694 -13.15 18.12 -14.45
N VAL A 695 -12.65 18.33 -13.22
CA VAL A 695 -12.40 19.69 -12.72
C VAL A 695 -11.07 20.20 -13.24
N ASP A 696 -10.96 21.50 -13.55
CA ASP A 696 -9.67 22.09 -13.94
C ASP A 696 -8.66 22.00 -12.77
N PRO A 697 -7.44 21.54 -12.99
CA PRO A 697 -6.75 21.11 -14.21
C PRO A 697 -6.69 19.59 -14.43
N VAL A 698 -7.69 18.83 -14.00
CA VAL A 698 -7.73 17.36 -14.16
C VAL A 698 -8.05 16.99 -15.61
N ALA A 699 -7.35 16.01 -16.16
CA ALA A 699 -7.73 15.35 -17.40
C ALA A 699 -7.99 13.86 -17.15
N ILE A 700 -9.06 13.35 -17.75
CA ILE A 700 -9.45 11.95 -17.70
C ILE A 700 -9.29 11.32 -19.08
N ARG A 701 -8.74 10.11 -19.11
CA ARG A 701 -8.64 9.24 -20.27
C ARG A 701 -9.15 7.86 -19.90
N ILE A 702 -9.56 7.09 -20.89
CA ILE A 702 -10.03 5.71 -20.71
C ILE A 702 -9.02 4.77 -21.37
N SER A 703 -8.61 3.71 -20.67
CA SER A 703 -7.86 2.59 -21.22
C SER A 703 -8.86 1.47 -21.53
N PRO A 704 -9.22 1.23 -22.81
CA PRO A 704 -10.21 0.25 -23.20
C PRO A 704 -9.93 -1.14 -22.64
N LEU A 705 -10.99 -1.87 -22.27
CA LEU A 705 -10.90 -3.27 -21.87
C LEU A 705 -10.74 -4.16 -23.10
N ASP A 706 -9.90 -5.19 -22.99
CA ASP A 706 -9.87 -6.28 -23.97
C ASP A 706 -10.92 -7.38 -23.65
N ALA A 707 -10.91 -8.45 -24.43
CA ALA A 707 -11.86 -9.56 -24.27
C ALA A 707 -11.70 -10.30 -22.93
N ASP A 708 -10.52 -10.25 -22.34
CA ASP A 708 -10.23 -10.85 -21.02
C ASP A 708 -10.55 -9.91 -19.87
N GLY A 709 -11.07 -8.72 -20.14
CA GLY A 709 -11.41 -7.69 -19.15
C GLY A 709 -10.19 -6.94 -18.61
N ALA A 710 -9.03 -7.06 -19.25
CA ALA A 710 -7.84 -6.31 -18.89
C ALA A 710 -7.81 -4.96 -19.63
N ALA A 711 -7.37 -3.91 -18.92
CA ALA A 711 -7.28 -2.55 -19.49
C ALA A 711 -5.94 -2.38 -20.23
N THR A 712 -5.85 -2.90 -21.44
CA THR A 712 -4.65 -2.95 -22.29
C THR A 712 -4.69 -2.00 -23.46
N GLY A 713 -5.85 -1.42 -23.80
CA GLY A 713 -6.02 -0.50 -24.91
C GLY A 713 -5.30 0.83 -24.72
N ALA A 714 -4.92 1.46 -25.83
CA ALA A 714 -4.34 2.80 -25.83
C ALA A 714 -5.32 3.82 -25.21
N LEU A 715 -4.78 4.80 -24.48
CA LEU A 715 -5.60 5.82 -23.82
C LEU A 715 -6.40 6.63 -24.85
N THR A 716 -7.71 6.73 -24.62
CA THR A 716 -8.66 7.48 -25.45
C THR A 716 -9.57 8.38 -24.61
N ASP A 717 -10.11 9.41 -25.23
CA ASP A 717 -11.21 10.24 -24.74
C ASP A 717 -12.47 10.09 -25.62
N GLU A 718 -12.49 9.09 -26.47
CA GLU A 718 -13.63 8.80 -27.36
C GLU A 718 -14.85 8.40 -26.51
N PRO A 719 -16.01 9.05 -26.74
CA PRO A 719 -17.22 8.79 -25.97
C PRO A 719 -17.75 7.36 -26.12
N GLY A 720 -18.25 6.80 -25.02
CA GLY A 720 -18.89 5.48 -24.98
C GLY A 720 -17.92 4.29 -24.92
N ILE A 721 -16.61 4.52 -24.92
CA ILE A 721 -15.62 3.45 -24.76
C ILE A 721 -15.48 3.11 -23.28
N THR A 722 -15.90 1.91 -22.90
CA THR A 722 -15.72 1.40 -21.53
C THR A 722 -14.30 0.88 -21.31
N GLY A 723 -13.68 1.35 -20.23
CA GLY A 723 -12.32 0.94 -19.86
C GLY A 723 -11.92 1.40 -18.47
N GLU A 724 -10.66 1.19 -18.11
CA GLU A 724 -10.11 1.70 -16.85
C GLU A 724 -9.93 3.22 -16.92
N ILE A 725 -10.41 3.91 -15.91
CA ILE A 725 -10.29 5.35 -15.78
C ILE A 725 -8.87 5.71 -15.41
N VAL A 726 -8.24 6.58 -16.21
CA VAL A 726 -6.88 7.09 -16.02
C VAL A 726 -6.93 8.59 -15.85
N ALA A 727 -6.49 9.08 -14.70
CA ALA A 727 -6.47 10.49 -14.36
C ALA A 727 -5.07 11.10 -14.48
N SER A 728 -4.99 12.36 -14.87
CA SER A 728 -3.80 13.20 -14.73
C SER A 728 -4.15 14.54 -14.09
N ALA A 729 -3.37 14.93 -13.07
CA ALA A 729 -3.56 16.20 -12.36
C ALA A 729 -2.30 16.56 -11.57
N PRO A 730 -2.05 17.85 -11.28
CA PRO A 730 -0.92 18.27 -10.44
C PRO A 730 -0.99 17.77 -9.00
N HIS A 731 -2.19 17.51 -8.48
CA HIS A 731 -2.44 17.06 -7.11
C HIS A 731 -2.55 15.53 -6.96
N LEU A 732 -2.24 14.76 -8.00
CA LEU A 732 -2.11 13.30 -7.84
C LEU A 732 -0.94 12.98 -6.91
N HIS A 733 -1.11 11.96 -6.08
CA HIS A 733 -0.10 11.50 -5.12
C HIS A 733 1.28 11.28 -5.76
N GLU A 734 2.35 11.29 -4.94
CA GLU A 734 3.71 11.08 -5.44
C GLU A 734 3.98 9.62 -5.77
N ARG A 735 3.67 8.72 -4.85
CA ARG A 735 3.86 7.27 -4.97
C ARG A 735 3.10 6.52 -3.88
N TYR A 736 3.10 5.21 -3.97
CA TYR A 736 2.72 4.37 -2.84
C TYR A 736 3.95 4.06 -1.96
N ASP A 737 3.81 4.25 -0.65
CA ASP A 737 4.89 3.99 0.31
C ASP A 737 5.28 2.50 0.29
N ARG A 738 6.54 2.21 -0.07
CA ARG A 738 7.12 0.86 -0.09
C ARG A 738 6.35 -0.17 -0.93
N LEU A 739 5.68 0.26 -2.00
CA LEU A 739 4.87 -0.59 -2.88
C LEU A 739 5.24 -0.40 -4.35
N HIS A 740 6.54 -0.52 -4.70
CA HIS A 740 7.10 -0.26 -6.03
C HIS A 740 6.28 -0.88 -7.18
N VAL A 741 5.95 -2.18 -7.09
CA VAL A 741 5.18 -2.88 -8.14
C VAL A 741 3.79 -2.29 -8.33
N THR A 742 3.12 -1.94 -7.22
CA THR A 742 1.80 -1.29 -7.26
C THR A 742 1.89 0.11 -7.86
N ASP A 743 2.92 0.86 -7.49
CA ASP A 743 3.16 2.20 -8.00
C ASP A 743 3.46 2.17 -9.51
N ARG A 744 4.33 1.27 -9.95
CA ARG A 744 4.65 1.03 -11.35
C ARG A 744 3.40 0.71 -12.17
N ALA A 745 2.57 -0.21 -11.69
CA ALA A 745 1.33 -0.60 -12.37
C ALA A 745 0.34 0.57 -12.49
N ALA A 746 0.21 1.38 -11.43
CA ALA A 746 -0.68 2.53 -11.42
C ALA A 746 -0.21 3.67 -12.35
N ARG A 747 1.08 3.72 -12.70
CA ARG A 747 1.71 4.81 -13.47
C ARG A 747 2.24 4.41 -14.84
N ARG A 748 1.94 3.22 -15.30
CA ARG A 748 2.53 2.67 -16.54
C ARG A 748 2.35 3.54 -17.79
N ASP A 749 1.40 4.49 -17.78
CA ASP A 749 1.13 5.39 -18.89
C ASP A 749 1.79 6.78 -18.74
N SER A 750 2.70 6.95 -17.77
CA SER A 750 3.36 8.24 -17.50
C SER A 750 4.63 8.48 -18.33
N ALA A 751 4.75 7.87 -19.50
CA ALA A 751 6.00 7.85 -20.29
C ALA A 751 6.35 9.17 -20.98
N ASP A 752 5.42 10.09 -21.16
CA ASP A 752 5.57 11.36 -21.90
C ASP A 752 5.82 12.57 -20.98
N GLY A 753 6.22 12.31 -19.74
CA GLY A 753 6.42 13.35 -18.72
C GLY A 753 5.14 13.85 -18.06
N ILE A 754 3.97 13.39 -18.51
CA ILE A 754 2.70 13.65 -17.84
C ILE A 754 2.46 12.58 -16.79
N ARG A 755 2.30 13.00 -15.53
CA ARG A 755 1.95 12.09 -14.44
C ARG A 755 0.51 11.60 -14.64
N ARG A 756 0.35 10.29 -14.76
CA ARG A 756 -0.96 9.62 -14.86
C ARG A 756 -1.12 8.61 -13.75
N HIS A 757 -2.36 8.44 -13.34
CA HIS A 757 -2.74 7.45 -12.32
C HIS A 757 -3.89 6.59 -12.84
N ARG A 758 -3.70 5.28 -12.87
CA ARG A 758 -4.74 4.28 -13.12
C ARG A 758 -5.54 4.07 -11.84
N THR A 759 -6.81 4.41 -11.89
CA THR A 759 -7.66 4.45 -10.69
C THR A 759 -8.11 3.06 -10.20
N GLY A 760 -8.06 2.06 -11.09
CA GLY A 760 -8.67 0.76 -10.86
C GLY A 760 -10.20 0.78 -10.91
N ASP A 761 -10.82 1.95 -11.17
CA ASP A 761 -12.24 2.07 -11.48
C ASP A 761 -12.44 1.95 -12.99
N VAL A 762 -13.58 1.39 -13.41
CA VAL A 762 -13.98 1.20 -14.81
C VAL A 762 -15.15 2.10 -15.12
N GLY A 763 -15.13 2.70 -16.31
CA GLY A 763 -16.19 3.59 -16.77
C GLY A 763 -15.93 4.09 -18.17
N HIS A 764 -16.69 5.09 -18.59
CA HIS A 764 -16.58 5.74 -19.89
C HIS A 764 -16.83 7.25 -19.79
N LEU A 765 -16.42 7.99 -20.80
CA LEU A 765 -16.83 9.38 -21.01
C LEU A 765 -18.05 9.39 -21.92
N ASP A 766 -19.03 10.22 -21.62
CA ASP A 766 -20.16 10.44 -22.54
C ASP A 766 -19.86 11.53 -23.60
N ALA A 767 -20.79 11.79 -24.51
CA ALA A 767 -20.62 12.77 -25.56
C ALA A 767 -20.47 14.23 -25.08
N THR A 768 -20.77 14.51 -23.82
CA THR A 768 -20.56 15.82 -23.18
C THR A 768 -19.19 15.90 -22.43
N GLY A 769 -18.46 14.80 -22.33
CA GLY A 769 -17.23 14.71 -21.57
C GLY A 769 -17.45 14.36 -20.09
N ALA A 770 -18.68 14.10 -19.66
CA ALA A 770 -18.95 13.66 -18.30
C ALA A 770 -18.55 12.20 -18.11
N LEU A 771 -17.95 11.91 -16.95
CA LEU A 771 -17.47 10.59 -16.55
C LEU A 771 -18.61 9.77 -15.93
N TRP A 772 -18.73 8.52 -16.37
CA TRP A 772 -19.63 7.53 -15.81
C TRP A 772 -18.84 6.37 -15.20
N VAL A 773 -19.04 6.08 -13.93
CA VAL A 773 -18.35 4.99 -13.24
C VAL A 773 -19.24 3.74 -13.23
N GLU A 774 -18.73 2.67 -13.83
CA GLU A 774 -19.46 1.40 -14.02
C GLU A 774 -19.01 0.29 -13.08
N GLY A 775 -17.96 0.51 -12.32
CA GLY A 775 -17.47 -0.47 -11.33
C GLY A 775 -15.97 -0.39 -11.08
N ARG A 776 -15.41 -1.49 -10.60
CA ARG A 776 -13.98 -1.64 -10.42
C ARG A 776 -13.41 -2.71 -11.32
N LEU A 777 -12.18 -2.51 -11.81
CA LEU A 777 -11.50 -3.45 -12.71
C LEU A 777 -11.49 -4.91 -12.19
N PRO A 778 -11.19 -5.20 -10.91
CA PRO A 778 -11.26 -6.59 -10.40
C PRO A 778 -12.68 -7.18 -10.31
N HIS A 779 -13.72 -6.38 -10.55
CA HIS A 779 -15.12 -6.81 -10.48
C HIS A 779 -15.77 -6.90 -11.87
N VAL A 780 -15.01 -6.66 -12.92
CA VAL A 780 -15.43 -6.89 -14.30
C VAL A 780 -15.75 -8.38 -14.48
N ILE A 781 -16.84 -8.69 -15.17
CA ILE A 781 -17.34 -10.05 -15.39
C ILE A 781 -17.06 -10.42 -16.85
N THR A 782 -16.23 -11.45 -17.06
CA THR A 782 -15.84 -11.89 -18.41
C THR A 782 -16.68 -13.11 -18.81
N THR A 783 -17.69 -12.87 -19.64
CA THR A 783 -18.61 -13.90 -20.10
C THR A 783 -18.22 -14.42 -21.49
N ALA A 784 -18.86 -15.48 -21.96
CA ALA A 784 -18.70 -15.99 -23.34
C ALA A 784 -19.15 -14.98 -24.39
N ASP A 785 -20.05 -14.06 -24.04
CA ASP A 785 -20.60 -13.02 -24.94
C ASP A 785 -19.84 -11.70 -24.87
N GLY A 786 -18.82 -11.60 -24.01
CA GLY A 786 -18.01 -10.40 -23.82
C GLY A 786 -17.91 -9.94 -22.37
N VAL A 787 -17.41 -8.73 -22.19
CA VAL A 787 -17.14 -8.12 -20.90
C VAL A 787 -18.34 -7.36 -20.38
N LEU A 788 -18.69 -7.55 -19.10
CA LEU A 788 -19.77 -6.85 -18.40
C LEU A 788 -19.22 -6.09 -17.19
N THR A 789 -19.68 -4.87 -17.00
CA THR A 789 -19.45 -4.07 -15.79
C THR A 789 -20.61 -4.26 -14.81
N PRO A 790 -20.36 -4.27 -13.48
CA PRO A 790 -21.39 -4.67 -12.51
C PRO A 790 -22.51 -3.64 -12.31
N VAL A 791 -22.22 -2.33 -12.39
CA VAL A 791 -23.16 -1.27 -11.95
C VAL A 791 -24.40 -1.18 -12.84
N GLY A 792 -24.26 -1.29 -14.16
CA GLY A 792 -25.41 -1.25 -15.07
C GLY A 792 -26.46 -2.34 -14.79
N PRO A 793 -26.08 -3.64 -14.69
CA PRO A 793 -27.00 -4.69 -14.28
C PRO A 793 -27.60 -4.49 -12.88
N GLU A 794 -26.83 -3.97 -11.92
CA GLU A 794 -27.31 -3.67 -10.56
C GLU A 794 -28.44 -2.61 -10.59
N GLN A 795 -28.18 -1.48 -11.25
CA GLN A 795 -29.17 -0.40 -11.41
C GLN A 795 -30.46 -0.91 -12.06
N ARG A 796 -30.35 -1.70 -13.13
CA ARG A 796 -31.55 -2.28 -13.75
C ARG A 796 -32.27 -3.26 -12.84
N ALA A 797 -31.56 -4.09 -12.09
CA ALA A 797 -32.17 -5.01 -11.13
C ALA A 797 -32.91 -4.29 -10.00
N GLU A 798 -32.40 -3.13 -9.56
CA GLU A 798 -33.03 -2.30 -8.53
C GLU A 798 -34.34 -1.66 -8.98
N THR A 799 -34.63 -1.58 -10.30
CA THR A 799 -35.94 -1.14 -10.81
C THR A 799 -37.01 -2.24 -10.73
N ALA A 800 -36.63 -3.50 -10.49
CA ALA A 800 -37.57 -4.60 -10.38
C ALA A 800 -38.38 -4.51 -9.07
N PRO A 801 -39.72 -4.72 -9.13
CA PRO A 801 -40.53 -4.74 -7.93
C PRO A 801 -40.02 -5.74 -6.89
N GLY A 802 -39.91 -5.30 -5.63
CA GLY A 802 -39.48 -6.15 -4.54
C GLY A 802 -37.96 -6.21 -4.32
N VAL A 803 -37.16 -5.53 -5.13
CA VAL A 803 -35.73 -5.35 -4.95
C VAL A 803 -35.44 -4.04 -4.24
N GLY A 804 -34.62 -4.09 -3.19
CA GLY A 804 -34.09 -2.91 -2.52
C GLY A 804 -32.74 -2.50 -3.10
N ARG A 805 -31.71 -3.34 -2.88
CA ARG A 805 -30.34 -3.14 -3.44
C ARG A 805 -29.91 -4.41 -4.18
N ALA A 806 -29.06 -4.25 -5.18
CA ALA A 806 -28.52 -5.35 -5.95
C ALA A 806 -26.97 -5.33 -6.00
N ALA A 807 -26.40 -6.50 -6.17
CA ALA A 807 -24.98 -6.67 -6.44
C ALA A 807 -24.77 -7.71 -7.54
N ALA A 808 -24.04 -7.37 -8.59
CA ALA A 808 -23.71 -8.23 -9.72
C ALA A 808 -22.32 -8.86 -9.49
N VAL A 809 -22.22 -10.18 -9.66
CA VAL A 809 -20.98 -10.94 -9.52
C VAL A 809 -20.84 -11.98 -10.63
N GLY A 810 -19.61 -12.19 -11.11
CA GLY A 810 -19.26 -13.27 -12.02
C GLY A 810 -18.99 -14.55 -11.25
N VAL A 811 -19.53 -15.67 -11.70
CA VAL A 811 -19.29 -17.01 -11.16
C VAL A 811 -18.83 -17.95 -12.26
N GLY A 812 -17.76 -18.68 -12.00
CA GLY A 812 -17.13 -19.60 -12.96
C GLY A 812 -15.74 -19.12 -13.41
N PRO A 813 -15.10 -19.86 -14.33
CA PRO A 813 -13.80 -19.48 -14.88
C PRO A 813 -13.86 -18.18 -15.66
N ALA A 814 -12.78 -17.38 -15.62
CA ALA A 814 -12.63 -16.18 -16.44
C ALA A 814 -12.84 -16.49 -17.94
N GLY A 815 -13.43 -15.56 -18.69
CA GLY A 815 -13.79 -15.72 -20.10
C GLY A 815 -15.13 -16.45 -20.35
N VAL A 816 -15.67 -17.19 -19.36
CA VAL A 816 -16.97 -17.90 -19.46
C VAL A 816 -17.79 -17.76 -18.17
N GLN A 817 -17.57 -16.71 -17.43
CA GLN A 817 -18.32 -16.44 -16.20
C GLN A 817 -19.81 -16.27 -16.46
N GLN A 818 -20.63 -16.69 -15.50
CA GLN A 818 -22.06 -16.47 -15.50
C GLN A 818 -22.40 -15.30 -14.56
N LEU A 819 -23.26 -14.40 -15.02
CA LEU A 819 -23.78 -13.31 -14.20
C LEU A 819 -24.72 -13.85 -13.13
N VAL A 820 -24.45 -13.55 -11.88
CA VAL A 820 -25.31 -13.80 -10.73
C VAL A 820 -25.67 -12.49 -10.05
N LEU A 821 -26.94 -12.29 -9.75
CA LEU A 821 -27.42 -11.15 -8.99
C LEU A 821 -27.73 -11.54 -7.56
N VAL A 822 -27.16 -10.82 -6.61
CA VAL A 822 -27.45 -10.92 -5.18
C VAL A 822 -28.27 -9.70 -4.78
N VAL A 823 -29.50 -9.91 -4.32
CA VAL A 823 -30.45 -8.81 -4.05
C VAL A 823 -30.90 -8.75 -2.59
N GLU A 824 -31.02 -7.55 -2.05
CA GLU A 824 -31.77 -7.30 -0.83
C GLU A 824 -33.25 -7.18 -1.21
N SER A 825 -34.10 -7.98 -0.57
CA SER A 825 -35.54 -7.84 -0.77
C SER A 825 -36.07 -6.58 -0.07
N ALA A 826 -36.91 -5.80 -0.74
CA ALA A 826 -37.61 -4.64 -0.17
C ALA A 826 -38.52 -5.04 1.01
N GLN A 827 -39.04 -6.27 1.03
CA GLN A 827 -39.70 -6.88 2.18
C GLN A 827 -38.61 -7.69 2.90
N ALA A 828 -38.17 -7.24 4.07
CA ALA A 828 -37.07 -7.82 4.82
C ALA A 828 -37.01 -9.36 4.76
N ALA A 829 -36.17 -9.89 3.89
CA ALA A 829 -35.96 -11.34 3.78
C ALA A 829 -35.35 -11.85 5.10
N ARG A 830 -36.01 -12.80 5.74
CA ARG A 830 -35.49 -13.40 6.98
C ARG A 830 -34.46 -14.50 6.75
N ARG A 831 -34.30 -14.97 5.51
CA ARG A 831 -33.41 -16.08 5.15
C ARG A 831 -32.71 -15.82 3.82
N VAL A 832 -31.51 -16.33 3.72
CA VAL A 832 -30.74 -16.41 2.46
C VAL A 832 -31.26 -17.55 1.61
N GLY A 833 -31.39 -17.35 0.30
CA GLY A 833 -31.82 -18.41 -0.63
C GLY A 833 -31.89 -17.91 -2.08
N LEU A 834 -32.20 -18.83 -2.97
CA LEU A 834 -32.58 -18.43 -4.34
C LEU A 834 -33.88 -17.61 -4.26
N ALA A 835 -33.98 -16.61 -5.10
CA ALA A 835 -35.20 -15.82 -5.24
C ALA A 835 -36.38 -16.74 -5.64
N ASP A 836 -37.57 -16.40 -5.16
CA ASP A 836 -38.76 -17.04 -5.71
C ASP A 836 -38.89 -16.80 -7.22
N PRO A 837 -39.65 -17.65 -7.94
CA PRO A 837 -39.76 -17.58 -9.40
C PRO A 837 -40.23 -16.22 -9.92
N ASP A 838 -41.16 -15.56 -9.23
CA ASP A 838 -41.72 -14.30 -9.66
C ASP A 838 -40.70 -13.16 -9.53
N LEU A 839 -40.03 -13.06 -8.40
CA LEU A 839 -38.93 -12.10 -8.19
C LEU A 839 -37.78 -12.35 -9.17
N ALA A 840 -37.41 -13.61 -9.36
CA ALA A 840 -36.34 -13.98 -10.30
C ALA A 840 -36.70 -13.60 -11.74
N ALA A 841 -37.97 -13.79 -12.14
CA ALA A 841 -38.46 -13.40 -13.47
C ALA A 841 -38.48 -11.87 -13.63
N ALA A 842 -38.96 -11.12 -12.61
CA ALA A 842 -38.98 -9.67 -12.62
C ALA A 842 -37.55 -9.08 -12.74
N VAL A 843 -36.60 -9.59 -11.96
CA VAL A 843 -35.19 -9.16 -12.02
C VAL A 843 -34.59 -9.46 -13.39
N ARG A 844 -34.79 -10.66 -13.95
CA ARG A 844 -34.27 -11.02 -15.29
C ARG A 844 -34.85 -10.13 -16.36
N ALA A 845 -36.16 -9.83 -16.31
CA ALA A 845 -36.83 -8.94 -17.24
C ALA A 845 -36.27 -7.52 -17.16
N ALA A 846 -36.06 -7.00 -15.96
CA ALA A 846 -35.53 -5.65 -15.77
C ALA A 846 -34.05 -5.55 -16.25
N VAL A 847 -33.23 -6.58 -16.01
CA VAL A 847 -31.81 -6.60 -16.37
C VAL A 847 -31.59 -6.74 -17.87
N GLY A 848 -32.42 -7.51 -18.57
CA GLY A 848 -32.43 -7.62 -20.03
C GLY A 848 -31.23 -8.36 -20.65
N ILE A 849 -30.38 -8.98 -19.83
CA ILE A 849 -29.27 -9.85 -20.26
C ILE A 849 -29.32 -11.19 -19.49
N PRO A 850 -28.64 -12.25 -19.95
CA PRO A 850 -28.65 -13.55 -19.27
C PRO A 850 -28.19 -13.47 -17.82
N VAL A 851 -29.04 -13.90 -16.88
CA VAL A 851 -28.76 -13.99 -15.44
C VAL A 851 -28.92 -15.44 -15.00
N ALA A 852 -27.82 -16.10 -14.63
CA ALA A 852 -27.81 -17.50 -14.26
C ALA A 852 -28.60 -17.77 -12.97
N ALA A 853 -28.43 -16.89 -11.97
CA ALA A 853 -29.15 -17.00 -10.70
C ALA A 853 -29.44 -15.65 -10.08
N VAL A 854 -30.57 -15.57 -9.36
CA VAL A 854 -30.91 -14.46 -8.47
C VAL A 854 -30.95 -15.02 -7.03
N ILE A 855 -30.11 -14.46 -6.15
CA ILE A 855 -29.97 -14.91 -4.76
C ILE A 855 -30.43 -13.77 -3.84
N VAL A 856 -31.33 -14.07 -2.91
CA VAL A 856 -31.84 -13.09 -1.93
C VAL A 856 -31.03 -13.18 -0.64
N VAL A 857 -30.66 -12.01 -0.12
CA VAL A 857 -30.00 -11.86 1.19
C VAL A 857 -30.72 -10.83 2.06
N PRO A 858 -30.70 -10.97 3.38
CA PRO A 858 -31.25 -9.95 4.28
C PRO A 858 -30.54 -8.59 4.17
N VAL A 859 -29.21 -8.63 4.04
CA VAL A 859 -28.35 -7.44 3.92
C VAL A 859 -27.12 -7.83 3.09
N LEU A 860 -26.77 -6.99 2.11
CA LEU A 860 -25.54 -7.14 1.34
C LEU A 860 -24.32 -6.83 2.25
N PRO A 861 -23.23 -7.60 2.17
CA PRO A 861 -22.02 -7.26 2.89
C PRO A 861 -21.41 -5.98 2.31
N THR A 862 -21.23 -5.01 3.18
CA THR A 862 -20.66 -3.70 2.84
C THR A 862 -19.39 -3.44 3.61
N ASP A 863 -18.59 -2.47 3.13
CA ASP A 863 -17.42 -2.01 3.84
C ASP A 863 -17.77 -1.37 5.19
N VAL A 864 -16.89 -1.54 6.18
CA VAL A 864 -17.13 -1.10 7.57
C VAL A 864 -17.19 0.43 7.69
N ARG A 865 -16.51 1.16 6.80
CA ARG A 865 -16.32 2.62 6.91
C ARG A 865 -17.50 3.43 6.39
N HIS A 866 -17.94 3.12 5.18
CA HIS A 866 -18.99 3.90 4.51
C HIS A 866 -20.34 3.21 4.56
N ASN A 867 -20.37 1.92 4.92
CA ASN A 867 -21.54 1.06 4.93
C ASN A 867 -22.34 1.09 3.60
N SER A 868 -21.63 1.39 2.50
CA SER A 868 -22.21 1.66 1.17
C SER A 868 -21.55 0.86 0.06
N LYS A 869 -20.23 0.57 0.16
CA LYS A 869 -19.51 -0.18 -0.87
C LYS A 869 -19.69 -1.68 -0.66
N VAL A 870 -20.32 -2.33 -1.61
CA VAL A 870 -20.55 -3.79 -1.57
C VAL A 870 -19.24 -4.56 -1.74
N ASP A 871 -18.99 -5.57 -0.89
CA ASP A 871 -17.85 -6.51 -1.00
C ASP A 871 -18.16 -7.58 -2.05
N ARG A 872 -18.01 -7.23 -3.34
CA ARG A 872 -18.30 -8.12 -4.46
C ARG A 872 -17.36 -9.34 -4.53
N ALA A 873 -16.11 -9.20 -4.09
CA ALA A 873 -15.17 -10.31 -4.07
C ALA A 873 -15.63 -11.40 -3.08
N ARG A 874 -16.12 -11.03 -1.91
CA ARG A 874 -16.71 -11.95 -0.94
C ARG A 874 -17.98 -12.56 -1.48
N LEU A 875 -18.88 -11.75 -2.07
CA LEU A 875 -20.13 -12.22 -2.66
C LEU A 875 -19.91 -13.21 -3.81
N GLY A 876 -18.95 -12.97 -4.70
CA GLY A 876 -18.64 -13.87 -5.82
C GLY A 876 -18.20 -15.25 -5.34
N ARG A 877 -17.25 -15.32 -4.40
CA ARG A 877 -16.82 -16.59 -3.79
C ARG A 877 -17.96 -17.30 -3.06
N TRP A 878 -18.78 -16.55 -2.34
CA TRP A 878 -19.92 -17.08 -1.62
C TRP A 878 -21.01 -17.61 -2.56
N ALA A 879 -21.37 -16.86 -3.60
CA ALA A 879 -22.34 -17.26 -4.61
C ALA A 879 -21.87 -18.52 -5.37
N ALA A 880 -20.59 -18.59 -5.76
CA ALA A 880 -19.99 -19.77 -6.35
C ALA A 880 -20.13 -21.00 -5.45
N GLY A 881 -19.87 -20.86 -4.14
CA GLY A 881 -20.03 -21.94 -3.17
C GLY A 881 -21.47 -22.46 -3.05
N ILE A 882 -22.46 -21.55 -3.07
CA ILE A 882 -23.88 -21.94 -3.04
C ILE A 882 -24.27 -22.68 -4.32
N LEU A 883 -23.92 -22.15 -5.48
CA LEU A 883 -24.27 -22.75 -6.78
C LEU A 883 -23.55 -24.09 -7.02
N ALA A 884 -22.41 -24.32 -6.37
CA ALA A 884 -21.74 -25.62 -6.33
C ALA A 884 -22.38 -26.61 -5.33
N GLY A 885 -23.55 -26.32 -4.75
CA GLY A 885 -24.24 -27.21 -3.79
C GLY A 885 -23.80 -27.05 -2.34
N GLY A 886 -23.07 -26.01 -2.01
CA GLY A 886 -22.66 -25.69 -0.67
C GLY A 886 -23.83 -25.28 0.24
N ARG A 887 -23.58 -25.22 1.56
CA ARG A 887 -24.59 -24.82 2.54
C ARG A 887 -24.98 -23.35 2.35
N VAL A 888 -26.29 -23.10 2.24
CA VAL A 888 -26.83 -21.74 2.16
C VAL A 888 -26.70 -21.06 3.55
N ARG A 889 -25.79 -20.10 3.68
CA ARG A 889 -25.56 -19.29 4.88
C ARG A 889 -25.44 -17.82 4.46
N ALA A 890 -25.54 -16.90 5.38
CA ALA A 890 -25.27 -15.48 5.09
C ALA A 890 -23.84 -15.26 4.53
N PRO A 891 -23.67 -14.35 3.55
CA PRO A 891 -22.40 -14.09 2.90
C PRO A 891 -21.34 -13.50 3.83
#